data_79cc5ca8daeab8a0bedda88e67adb83b
#
_entry.id   79cc5ca8daeab8a0bedda88e67adb83b
#
_cell.length_a   1.000
_cell.length_b   1.000
_cell.length_c   1.000
_cell.angle_alpha   90.00
_cell.angle_beta   90.00
_cell.angle_gamma   90.00
#
_symmetry.space_group_name_H-M   'P 1'
#
loop_
_entity.id
_entity.type
_entity.pdbx_description
1 polymer ?
#
loop_
_entity_poly.entity_id
_entity_poly.type
_entity_poly.pdbx_seq_one_letter_code
_entity_poly.pdbx_strand_id
1 'polypeptide(L)'
;MPDVTLTVDGKKITAPAGSLLIEACKSAGIEVPSFCYYPGLSLQGACRMCVVKVEKMPKLQTACTTGVTEGMIVSTDSDEVRQARKAMVELLLGNHPLDCPVCDAGGECELQDMTFSYGAAESKFTEAKNHRDEQQWSPVVYFDRPRCILCYRCVRVCGEGMDVWALGIQNRAVGSVIAPNQEDHLDCEECGMCIDICPVGALTSGAYRYKTRPWEMNHVGTICTHCGDGCKTTLGVRRSETGMEIVRGDNRDKSGINGDFLCVKGRYAFDFAHHPERLTQPLIRKNGKLTPGTWEEAFELIGRRFREVRDQNGGSAIGVIGSNRTTNEENYLLSKFARVVLKTNNVDHHRTADFPALAAALHGKPGKTASMRDVLNAPAILVIGNDPTNQHPLLAWQIRTNMRLRRAKLYLINSAPIKLRRQAAAFGLLPAGAEAKAAAFLTGDDSLLDSVVSEDTTRDTWIALREKIRAEQKLIIVFGSELRGHDVEKLASFASSLTDAKLICLGDYANSRGASEMGLYPDLLPGYEALVDTKIFQQEWGKLPTEKGLTLPEMVEAAKVGKLKALYVVGSNPVSRFAVDPFVLSKCFVVVQDMFLTETANIADVVLPTANAYEKTGTYTNTCGDLQLVKKAGEVSETKSDFEMIVRIADAMGFDVHGLVPFGGGTHSDMGQSRGAQSGEADRHAVWLEAHNLEPKMTPFDPMAILDEVQRVVAGYDVSRVNLLAGNDQHLEIAESGGGAIQPSELIVPANDDLFSSGTLGRYSKTLNSVCENKSAVAEVAAD
;
A
#
# COMPACT_ATOMS: atom_id res chain seq x y z
N MET A 1 27.74 -9.94 -17.36
CA MET A 1 28.29 -9.80 -18.73
C MET A 1 29.35 -8.71 -18.63
N PRO A 2 30.43 -8.77 -19.40
CA PRO A 2 31.45 -7.70 -19.39
C PRO A 2 30.80 -6.39 -19.87
N ASP A 3 31.29 -5.29 -19.35
CA ASP A 3 30.88 -3.97 -19.82
C ASP A 3 31.57 -3.66 -21.15
N VAL A 4 30.87 -2.95 -22.01
CA VAL A 4 31.35 -2.44 -23.29
C VAL A 4 31.26 -0.92 -23.33
N THR A 5 32.18 -0.31 -24.07
CA THR A 5 32.23 1.15 -24.27
C THR A 5 31.71 1.49 -25.66
N LEU A 6 30.77 2.44 -25.72
CA LEU A 6 30.21 2.98 -26.96
C LEU A 6 30.19 4.51 -26.91
N THR A 7 30.03 5.13 -28.07
CA THR A 7 29.94 6.60 -28.17
C THR A 7 28.54 6.96 -28.68
N VAL A 8 27.82 7.77 -27.93
CA VAL A 8 26.48 8.26 -28.30
C VAL A 8 26.53 9.79 -28.35
N ASP A 9 26.22 10.37 -29.50
CA ASP A 9 26.28 11.83 -29.76
C ASP A 9 27.59 12.48 -29.28
N GLY A 10 28.72 11.78 -29.55
CA GLY A 10 30.06 12.21 -29.12
C GLY A 10 30.43 11.94 -27.65
N LYS A 11 29.50 11.47 -26.81
CA LYS A 11 29.74 11.14 -25.42
C LYS A 11 30.08 9.65 -25.27
N LYS A 12 31.20 9.32 -24.63
CA LYS A 12 31.52 7.92 -24.28
C LYS A 12 30.68 7.48 -23.10
N ILE A 13 30.04 6.33 -23.23
CA ILE A 13 29.21 5.69 -22.20
C ILE A 13 29.60 4.22 -22.09
N THR A 14 29.36 3.64 -20.92
CA THR A 14 29.63 2.23 -20.63
C THR A 14 28.32 1.54 -20.27
N ALA A 15 28.12 0.33 -20.80
CA ALA A 15 26.92 -0.48 -20.52
C ALA A 15 27.24 -1.96 -20.61
N PRO A 16 26.46 -2.85 -19.97
CA PRO A 16 26.64 -4.29 -20.09
C PRO A 16 26.49 -4.76 -21.55
N ALA A 17 27.40 -5.61 -22.02
CA ALA A 17 27.36 -6.14 -23.38
C ALA A 17 26.01 -6.77 -23.71
N GLY A 18 25.41 -6.43 -24.86
CA GLY A 18 24.12 -6.95 -25.30
C GLY A 18 22.90 -6.33 -24.62
N SER A 19 23.08 -5.39 -23.66
CA SER A 19 21.96 -4.60 -23.18
C SER A 19 21.36 -3.74 -24.29
N LEU A 20 20.10 -3.35 -24.16
CA LEU A 20 19.41 -2.57 -25.20
C LEU A 20 20.02 -1.17 -25.31
N LEU A 21 20.25 -0.70 -26.53
CA LEU A 21 20.81 0.61 -26.77
C LEU A 21 19.95 1.73 -26.17
N ILE A 22 18.61 1.61 -26.19
CA ILE A 22 17.71 2.57 -25.58
C ILE A 22 17.93 2.70 -24.06
N GLU A 23 18.21 1.58 -23.35
CA GLU A 23 18.48 1.59 -21.91
C GLU A 23 19.88 2.13 -21.62
N ALA A 24 20.87 1.80 -22.44
CA ALA A 24 22.21 2.35 -22.33
C ALA A 24 22.22 3.88 -22.52
N CYS A 25 21.46 4.40 -23.49
CA CYS A 25 21.26 5.85 -23.68
C CYS A 25 20.60 6.48 -22.46
N LYS A 26 19.51 5.88 -21.97
CA LYS A 26 18.77 6.40 -20.82
C LYS A 26 19.62 6.47 -19.53
N SER A 27 20.42 5.44 -19.27
CA SER A 27 21.33 5.44 -18.11
C SER A 27 22.40 6.52 -18.16
N ALA A 28 22.73 7.00 -19.36
CA ALA A 28 23.66 8.10 -19.62
C ALA A 28 22.97 9.48 -19.70
N GLY A 29 21.66 9.55 -19.43
CA GLY A 29 20.87 10.78 -19.51
C GLY A 29 20.55 11.22 -20.95
N ILE A 30 20.62 10.31 -21.93
CA ILE A 30 20.27 10.55 -23.35
C ILE A 30 18.91 9.91 -23.61
N GLU A 31 17.92 10.74 -23.87
CA GLU A 31 16.55 10.27 -24.11
C GLU A 31 16.35 9.92 -25.59
N VAL A 32 15.91 8.68 -25.85
CA VAL A 32 15.53 8.20 -27.18
C VAL A 32 14.03 7.93 -27.18
N PRO A 33 13.22 8.67 -27.95
CA PRO A 33 11.76 8.58 -27.91
C PRO A 33 11.24 7.23 -28.39
N SER A 34 10.17 6.73 -27.77
CA SER A 34 9.48 5.52 -28.26
C SER A 34 8.06 5.44 -27.74
N PHE A 35 7.12 4.94 -28.55
CA PHE A 35 5.74 4.66 -28.11
C PHE A 35 5.51 3.19 -27.74
N CYS A 36 6.17 2.25 -28.41
CA CYS A 36 5.89 0.83 -28.18
C CYS A 36 6.81 0.18 -27.15
N TYR A 37 7.99 0.72 -26.92
CA TYR A 37 8.91 0.22 -25.90
C TYR A 37 8.43 0.61 -24.50
N TYR A 38 8.55 -0.34 -23.58
CA TYR A 38 8.37 -0.12 -22.16
C TYR A 38 9.31 -1.05 -21.37
N PRO A 39 10.06 -0.54 -20.39
CA PRO A 39 10.97 -1.35 -19.60
C PRO A 39 10.26 -2.54 -18.95
N GLY A 40 10.84 -3.72 -19.05
CA GLY A 40 10.30 -4.91 -18.43
C GLY A 40 9.17 -5.61 -19.20
N LEU A 41 8.69 -5.09 -20.32
CA LEU A 41 7.79 -5.80 -21.25
C LEU A 41 8.57 -6.34 -22.46
N SER A 42 7.99 -7.32 -23.15
CA SER A 42 8.56 -7.86 -24.38
C SER A 42 8.76 -6.79 -25.46
N LEU A 43 9.75 -7.00 -26.35
CA LEU A 43 10.09 -6.03 -27.37
C LEU A 43 9.08 -6.09 -28.53
N GLN A 44 8.49 -4.95 -28.89
CA GLN A 44 7.53 -4.85 -29.97
C GLN A 44 8.16 -4.33 -31.29
N GLY A 45 9.01 -3.31 -31.20
CA GLY A 45 9.70 -2.72 -32.36
C GLY A 45 8.78 -2.12 -33.44
N ALA A 46 7.51 -1.79 -33.13
CA ALA A 46 6.48 -1.39 -34.10
C ALA A 46 6.44 0.10 -34.42
N CYS A 47 6.61 0.99 -33.43
CA CYS A 47 6.36 2.44 -33.59
C CYS A 47 7.44 3.17 -34.36
N ARG A 48 8.65 2.64 -34.49
CA ARG A 48 9.80 3.22 -35.17
C ARG A 48 10.27 4.60 -34.71
N MET A 49 9.75 5.14 -33.62
CA MET A 49 10.19 6.41 -33.07
C MET A 49 11.61 6.36 -32.50
N CYS A 50 12.05 5.20 -32.01
CA CYS A 50 13.37 5.01 -31.42
C CYS A 50 14.51 4.80 -32.43
N VAL A 51 14.33 5.18 -33.72
CA VAL A 51 15.38 5.07 -34.72
C VAL A 51 16.56 5.97 -34.40
N VAL A 52 17.76 5.40 -34.61
CA VAL A 52 19.06 6.07 -34.45
C VAL A 52 19.98 5.70 -35.60
N LYS A 53 20.99 6.51 -35.86
CA LYS A 53 22.02 6.20 -36.84
C LYS A 53 23.19 5.53 -36.13
N VAL A 54 23.54 4.32 -36.55
CA VAL A 54 24.74 3.61 -36.10
C VAL A 54 25.76 3.62 -37.22
N GLU A 55 26.99 4.04 -36.93
CA GLU A 55 28.04 4.06 -37.94
C GLU A 55 28.27 2.65 -38.55
N LYS A 56 28.62 2.63 -39.82
CA LYS A 56 28.84 1.41 -40.65
C LYS A 56 27.57 0.56 -40.86
N MET A 57 26.39 0.98 -40.38
CA MET A 57 25.13 0.37 -40.71
C MET A 57 24.40 1.19 -41.79
N PRO A 58 23.97 0.55 -42.93
CA PRO A 58 23.40 1.28 -44.06
C PRO A 58 21.99 1.83 -43.80
N LYS A 59 21.31 1.38 -42.77
CA LYS A 59 19.94 1.76 -42.41
C LYS A 59 19.88 2.19 -40.96
N LEU A 60 18.95 3.11 -40.64
CA LEU A 60 18.63 3.46 -39.26
C LEU A 60 18.24 2.22 -38.45
N GLN A 61 18.73 2.14 -37.24
CA GLN A 61 18.45 1.03 -36.30
C GLN A 61 17.43 1.46 -35.25
N THR A 62 16.65 0.51 -34.76
CA THR A 62 15.72 0.75 -33.63
C THR A 62 16.44 0.53 -32.31
N ALA A 63 16.68 1.59 -31.53
CA ALA A 63 17.42 1.50 -30.27
C ALA A 63 16.76 0.55 -29.24
N CYS A 64 15.45 0.38 -29.29
CA CYS A 64 14.72 -0.52 -28.40
C CYS A 64 14.91 -2.02 -28.71
N THR A 65 15.53 -2.38 -29.85
CA THR A 65 15.78 -3.78 -30.24
C THR A 65 17.24 -4.06 -30.58
N THR A 66 18.09 -3.04 -30.54
CA THR A 66 19.51 -3.16 -30.87
C THR A 66 20.32 -3.35 -29.59
N GLY A 67 21.09 -4.42 -29.52
CA GLY A 67 22.04 -4.68 -28.44
C GLY A 67 23.31 -3.86 -28.59
N VAL A 68 23.87 -3.36 -27.47
CA VAL A 68 25.13 -2.61 -27.47
C VAL A 68 26.33 -3.54 -27.68
N THR A 69 27.31 -3.03 -28.43
CA THR A 69 28.58 -3.71 -28.70
C THR A 69 29.76 -2.76 -28.52
N GLU A 70 30.94 -3.33 -28.28
CA GLU A 70 32.18 -2.55 -28.11
C GLU A 70 32.49 -1.67 -29.31
N GLY A 71 32.83 -0.41 -29.05
CA GLY A 71 33.21 0.57 -30.05
C GLY A 71 32.05 1.08 -30.94
N MET A 72 30.78 0.77 -30.62
CA MET A 72 29.61 1.26 -31.35
C MET A 72 29.57 2.78 -31.30
N ILE A 73 29.34 3.44 -32.46
CA ILE A 73 29.16 4.89 -32.58
C ILE A 73 27.74 5.16 -33.04
N VAL A 74 27.01 5.94 -32.26
CA VAL A 74 25.57 6.20 -32.42
C VAL A 74 25.30 7.69 -32.47
N SER A 75 24.46 8.12 -33.42
CA SER A 75 23.85 9.44 -33.41
C SER A 75 22.33 9.31 -33.20
N THR A 76 21.84 10.00 -32.17
CA THR A 76 20.41 9.95 -31.80
C THR A 76 19.62 11.10 -32.41
N ASP A 77 20.26 12.12 -32.97
CA ASP A 77 19.62 13.36 -33.40
C ASP A 77 20.18 13.93 -34.74
N SER A 78 20.61 13.05 -35.66
CA SER A 78 21.00 13.50 -37.02
C SER A 78 19.80 13.93 -37.86
N ASP A 79 20.03 14.72 -38.93
CA ASP A 79 18.96 15.12 -39.85
C ASP A 79 18.16 13.96 -40.42
N GLU A 80 18.83 12.86 -40.76
CA GLU A 80 18.19 11.60 -41.21
C GLU A 80 17.27 11.01 -40.15
N VAL A 81 17.70 11.01 -38.88
CA VAL A 81 16.89 10.54 -37.74
C VAL A 81 15.70 11.47 -37.52
N ARG A 82 15.91 12.79 -37.55
CA ARG A 82 14.81 13.76 -37.39
C ARG A 82 13.78 13.65 -38.50
N GLN A 83 14.18 13.48 -39.75
CA GLN A 83 13.27 13.27 -40.89
C GLN A 83 12.47 11.98 -40.75
N ALA A 84 13.10 10.87 -40.32
CA ALA A 84 12.42 9.62 -40.08
C ALA A 84 11.37 9.73 -38.96
N ARG A 85 11.72 10.37 -37.82
CA ARG A 85 10.77 10.59 -36.72
C ARG A 85 9.61 11.50 -37.13
N LYS A 86 9.89 12.58 -37.90
CA LYS A 86 8.86 13.46 -38.46
C LYS A 86 7.87 12.65 -39.30
N ALA A 87 8.36 11.80 -40.21
CA ALA A 87 7.49 10.96 -41.03
C ALA A 87 6.64 10.01 -40.17
N MET A 88 7.19 9.43 -39.11
CA MET A 88 6.41 8.58 -38.20
C MET A 88 5.31 9.35 -37.46
N VAL A 89 5.59 10.53 -36.96
CA VAL A 89 4.59 11.39 -36.31
C VAL A 89 3.50 11.77 -37.31
N GLU A 90 3.86 12.20 -38.53
CA GLU A 90 2.89 12.51 -39.59
C GLU A 90 1.95 11.34 -39.91
N LEU A 91 2.49 10.11 -40.03
CA LEU A 91 1.69 8.91 -40.25
C LEU A 91 0.75 8.60 -39.10
N LEU A 92 1.21 8.74 -37.83
CA LEU A 92 0.39 8.54 -36.65
C LEU A 92 -0.75 9.58 -36.57
N LEU A 93 -0.49 10.83 -36.94
CA LEU A 93 -1.48 11.92 -36.95
C LEU A 93 -2.45 11.83 -38.12
N GLY A 94 -2.14 11.07 -39.16
CA GLY A 94 -2.99 10.92 -40.34
C GLY A 94 -4.44 10.58 -40.03
N ASN A 95 -4.65 9.63 -39.11
CA ASN A 95 -6.01 9.25 -38.67
C ASN A 95 -6.35 9.69 -37.22
N HIS A 96 -5.35 10.14 -36.45
CA HIS A 96 -5.56 10.57 -35.05
C HIS A 96 -6.44 11.82 -34.99
N PRO A 97 -7.45 11.93 -34.11
CA PRO A 97 -8.21 13.14 -33.90
C PRO A 97 -7.30 14.28 -33.41
N LEU A 98 -7.41 15.46 -34.04
CA LEU A 98 -6.62 16.64 -33.65
C LEU A 98 -7.41 17.53 -32.69
N ASP A 99 -7.96 16.91 -31.64
CA ASP A 99 -8.90 17.50 -30.69
C ASP A 99 -8.35 17.44 -29.24
N CYS A 100 -7.04 17.64 -29.05
CA CYS A 100 -6.38 17.63 -27.75
C CYS A 100 -7.11 18.40 -26.64
N PRO A 101 -7.75 19.56 -26.89
CA PRO A 101 -8.51 20.27 -25.86
C PRO A 101 -9.65 19.50 -25.21
N VAL A 102 -10.23 18.52 -25.90
CA VAL A 102 -11.31 17.67 -25.36
C VAL A 102 -10.84 16.25 -24.99
N CYS A 103 -9.57 15.94 -25.20
CA CYS A 103 -8.97 14.64 -24.85
C CYS A 103 -8.49 14.64 -23.40
N ASP A 104 -8.85 13.62 -22.61
CA ASP A 104 -8.41 13.50 -21.20
C ASP A 104 -6.89 13.39 -21.01
N ALA A 105 -6.14 12.90 -22.01
CA ALA A 105 -4.67 12.89 -22.00
C ALA A 105 -4.04 14.21 -22.42
N GLY A 106 -4.82 15.26 -22.72
CA GLY A 106 -4.30 16.58 -23.10
C GLY A 106 -3.43 17.18 -22.01
N GLY A 107 -2.14 17.45 -22.33
CA GLY A 107 -1.12 17.94 -21.40
C GLY A 107 -0.25 16.87 -20.74
N GLU A 108 -0.54 15.57 -20.97
CA GLU A 108 0.25 14.42 -20.50
C GLU A 108 0.37 13.31 -21.57
N CYS A 109 0.31 13.67 -22.84
CA CYS A 109 0.26 12.75 -23.97
C CYS A 109 1.62 12.66 -24.66
N GLU A 110 2.25 11.46 -24.69
CA GLU A 110 3.54 11.23 -25.37
C GLU A 110 3.48 11.61 -26.87
N LEU A 111 2.33 11.40 -27.56
CA LEU A 111 2.17 11.80 -28.96
C LEU A 111 2.14 13.32 -29.12
N GLN A 112 1.54 14.04 -28.19
CA GLN A 112 1.52 15.49 -28.19
C GLN A 112 2.95 16.05 -28.06
N ASP A 113 3.74 15.51 -27.12
CA ASP A 113 5.15 15.91 -26.91
C ASP A 113 6.02 15.61 -28.16
N MET A 114 5.81 14.44 -28.78
CA MET A 114 6.52 14.08 -30.00
C MET A 114 6.10 14.93 -31.19
N THR A 115 4.85 15.40 -31.21
CA THR A 115 4.37 16.32 -32.24
C THR A 115 5.04 17.69 -32.10
N PHE A 116 5.23 18.18 -30.91
CA PHE A 116 6.00 19.40 -30.64
C PHE A 116 7.48 19.26 -31.06
N SER A 117 8.08 18.10 -30.75
CA SER A 117 9.52 17.89 -31.01
C SER A 117 9.86 17.61 -32.45
N TYR A 118 9.00 16.89 -33.20
CA TYR A 118 9.29 16.36 -34.54
C TYR A 118 8.21 16.63 -35.58
N GLY A 119 7.02 17.09 -35.18
CA GLY A 119 5.87 17.28 -36.09
C GLY A 119 6.02 18.44 -37.07
N ALA A 120 4.98 18.64 -37.85
CA ALA A 120 4.80 19.77 -38.73
C ALA A 120 3.57 20.60 -38.30
N ALA A 121 3.57 21.90 -38.67
CA ALA A 121 2.43 22.76 -38.37
C ALA A 121 1.17 22.41 -39.19
N GLU A 122 1.35 21.76 -40.33
CA GLU A 122 0.26 21.41 -41.22
C GLU A 122 0.26 19.88 -41.53
N SER A 123 -0.92 19.31 -41.66
CA SER A 123 -1.07 17.90 -42.10
C SER A 123 -0.94 17.82 -43.63
N LYS A 124 -0.24 16.79 -44.09
CA LYS A 124 -0.21 16.43 -45.52
C LYS A 124 -1.42 15.60 -45.97
N PHE A 125 -2.22 15.10 -45.02
CA PHE A 125 -3.36 14.26 -45.28
C PHE A 125 -4.60 15.13 -45.35
N THR A 126 -5.37 14.99 -46.43
CA THR A 126 -6.62 15.72 -46.69
C THR A 126 -7.85 14.82 -46.58
N GLU A 127 -7.65 13.51 -46.48
CA GLU A 127 -8.70 12.52 -46.36
C GLU A 127 -9.45 12.66 -45.03
N ALA A 128 -10.73 12.29 -45.07
CA ALA A 128 -11.54 12.23 -43.84
C ALA A 128 -10.97 11.18 -42.85
N LYS A 129 -10.83 11.58 -41.62
CA LYS A 129 -10.39 10.69 -40.54
C LYS A 129 -11.49 9.66 -40.23
N ASN A 130 -11.11 8.42 -39.96
CA ASN A 130 -12.03 7.38 -39.50
C ASN A 130 -12.56 7.74 -38.11
N HIS A 131 -13.83 7.95 -38.02
CA HIS A 131 -14.51 8.11 -36.74
C HIS A 131 -15.08 6.77 -36.27
N ARG A 132 -15.03 6.51 -34.99
CA ARG A 132 -15.66 5.40 -34.29
C ARG A 132 -16.09 5.90 -32.94
N ASP A 133 -17.22 5.41 -32.46
CA ASP A 133 -17.70 5.74 -31.13
C ASP A 133 -16.78 5.18 -30.05
N GLU A 134 -16.68 5.90 -28.97
CA GLU A 134 -15.98 5.46 -27.77
C GLU A 134 -16.73 4.31 -27.12
N GLN A 135 -15.98 3.34 -26.57
CA GLN A 135 -16.51 2.16 -25.91
C GLN A 135 -16.20 2.21 -24.42
N GLN A 136 -17.19 1.90 -23.61
CA GLN A 136 -17.00 1.63 -22.19
C GLN A 136 -16.84 0.12 -22.01
N TRP A 137 -15.64 -0.32 -21.62
CA TRP A 137 -15.36 -1.74 -21.41
C TRP A 137 -15.55 -2.22 -19.97
N SER A 138 -15.53 -1.28 -19.03
CA SER A 138 -15.84 -1.51 -17.62
C SER A 138 -16.18 -0.16 -16.96
N PRO A 139 -16.62 -0.14 -15.69
CA PRO A 139 -16.88 1.12 -14.98
C PRO A 139 -15.70 2.08 -14.97
N VAL A 140 -14.46 1.55 -15.01
CA VAL A 140 -13.23 2.35 -14.89
C VAL A 140 -12.40 2.40 -16.18
N VAL A 141 -12.73 1.63 -17.22
CA VAL A 141 -11.95 1.60 -18.47
C VAL A 141 -12.81 1.99 -19.67
N TYR A 142 -12.40 3.07 -20.34
CA TYR A 142 -12.96 3.54 -21.60
C TYR A 142 -11.93 3.47 -22.71
N PHE A 143 -12.37 3.15 -23.92
CA PHE A 143 -11.52 3.03 -25.11
C PHE A 143 -12.02 3.88 -26.27
N ASP A 144 -11.16 4.79 -26.73
CA ASP A 144 -11.36 5.59 -27.93
C ASP A 144 -10.46 5.07 -29.05
N ARG A 145 -11.06 4.32 -29.98
CA ARG A 145 -10.33 3.65 -31.07
C ARG A 145 -9.58 4.62 -31.98
N PRO A 146 -10.13 5.75 -32.43
CA PRO A 146 -9.43 6.72 -33.29
C PRO A 146 -8.13 7.25 -32.67
N ARG A 147 -8.03 7.31 -31.35
CA ARG A 147 -6.83 7.77 -30.63
C ARG A 147 -5.77 6.70 -30.46
N CYS A 148 -6.12 5.43 -30.73
CA CYS A 148 -5.20 4.32 -30.53
C CYS A 148 -4.14 4.30 -31.64
N ILE A 149 -2.85 4.33 -31.25
CA ILE A 149 -1.69 4.25 -32.16
C ILE A 149 -1.13 2.84 -32.31
N LEU A 150 -1.85 1.81 -31.84
CA LEU A 150 -1.48 0.38 -31.94
C LEU A 150 -0.06 0.08 -31.44
N CYS A 151 0.35 0.68 -30.34
CA CYS A 151 1.66 0.45 -29.70
C CYS A 151 1.72 -0.86 -28.90
N TYR A 152 0.57 -1.46 -28.59
CA TYR A 152 0.40 -2.73 -27.86
C TYR A 152 0.96 -2.75 -26.43
N ARG A 153 1.28 -1.62 -25.81
CA ARG A 153 1.71 -1.58 -24.40
C ARG A 153 0.63 -2.17 -23.49
N CYS A 154 -0.64 -1.79 -23.70
CA CYS A 154 -1.78 -2.23 -22.89
C CYS A 154 -1.99 -3.75 -22.94
N VAL A 155 -1.89 -4.37 -24.11
CA VAL A 155 -2.02 -5.83 -24.27
C VAL A 155 -0.89 -6.55 -23.54
N ARG A 156 0.35 -6.06 -23.70
CA ARG A 156 1.53 -6.66 -23.07
C ARG A 156 1.52 -6.50 -21.55
N VAL A 157 1.18 -5.33 -21.01
CA VAL A 157 1.12 -5.17 -19.56
C VAL A 157 0.01 -6.04 -18.97
N CYS A 158 -1.15 -6.13 -19.63
CA CYS A 158 -2.26 -6.98 -19.19
C CYS A 158 -1.86 -8.48 -19.15
N GLY A 159 -1.20 -8.96 -20.21
CA GLY A 159 -0.75 -10.35 -20.26
C GLY A 159 0.52 -10.61 -19.46
N GLU A 160 1.60 -9.90 -19.77
CA GLU A 160 2.93 -10.19 -19.22
C GLU A 160 3.13 -9.67 -17.79
N GLY A 161 2.62 -8.47 -17.51
CA GLY A 161 2.76 -7.84 -16.18
C GLY A 161 1.76 -8.36 -15.18
N MET A 162 0.48 -8.39 -15.57
CA MET A 162 -0.63 -8.72 -14.68
C MET A 162 -1.09 -10.16 -14.74
N ASP A 163 -0.71 -10.91 -15.80
CA ASP A 163 -1.18 -12.28 -16.06
C ASP A 163 -2.72 -12.41 -16.12
N VAL A 164 -3.39 -11.33 -16.56
CA VAL A 164 -4.85 -11.29 -16.66
C VAL A 164 -5.32 -11.70 -18.06
N TRP A 165 -4.61 -11.23 -19.11
CA TRP A 165 -4.93 -11.53 -20.52
C TRP A 165 -6.32 -11.06 -20.95
N ALA A 166 -6.82 -9.99 -20.34
CA ALA A 166 -8.13 -9.43 -20.67
C ALA A 166 -8.16 -8.60 -21.95
N LEU A 167 -6.99 -8.21 -22.47
CA LEU A 167 -6.84 -7.43 -23.70
C LEU A 167 -6.12 -8.23 -24.78
N GLY A 168 -6.59 -8.12 -26.00
CA GLY A 168 -6.01 -8.75 -27.18
C GLY A 168 -6.02 -7.84 -28.41
N ILE A 169 -5.66 -8.42 -29.56
CA ILE A 169 -5.68 -7.78 -30.86
C ILE A 169 -6.66 -8.55 -31.74
N GLN A 170 -7.67 -7.86 -32.25
CA GLN A 170 -8.59 -8.40 -33.26
C GLN A 170 -8.22 -7.90 -34.64
N ASN A 171 -8.54 -8.68 -35.65
CA ASN A 171 -8.31 -8.41 -37.06
C ASN A 171 -6.82 -8.24 -37.44
N ARG A 172 -6.57 -7.87 -38.69
CA ARG A 172 -5.20 -7.74 -39.27
C ARG A 172 -5.06 -6.44 -40.07
N ALA A 173 -3.79 -6.05 -40.27
CA ALA A 173 -3.38 -4.90 -41.06
C ALA A 173 -4.13 -3.63 -40.63
N VAL A 174 -4.69 -2.88 -41.57
CA VAL A 174 -5.43 -1.63 -41.31
C VAL A 174 -6.71 -1.82 -40.48
N GLY A 175 -7.21 -3.06 -40.41
CA GLY A 175 -8.37 -3.43 -39.60
C GLY A 175 -8.01 -3.75 -38.11
N SER A 176 -6.73 -3.82 -37.76
CA SER A 176 -6.29 -4.20 -36.42
C SER A 176 -6.88 -3.25 -35.37
N VAL A 177 -7.33 -3.82 -34.25
CA VAL A 177 -7.88 -3.07 -33.12
C VAL A 177 -7.55 -3.78 -31.83
N ILE A 178 -7.34 -2.99 -30.79
CA ILE A 178 -7.29 -3.51 -29.42
C ILE A 178 -8.73 -3.80 -28.99
N ALA A 179 -8.95 -4.95 -28.41
CA ALA A 179 -10.27 -5.38 -27.95
C ALA A 179 -10.19 -6.14 -26.64
N PRO A 180 -11.28 -6.19 -25.86
CA PRO A 180 -11.37 -7.01 -24.67
C PRO A 180 -11.44 -8.50 -25.01
N ASN A 181 -11.12 -9.36 -24.04
CA ASN A 181 -11.20 -10.82 -24.15
C ASN A 181 -12.65 -11.33 -24.28
N GLN A 182 -13.59 -10.57 -23.74
CA GLN A 182 -15.03 -10.73 -23.97
C GLN A 182 -15.47 -9.59 -24.88
N GLU A 183 -16.12 -9.88 -25.95
CA GLU A 183 -16.36 -9.00 -27.12
C GLU A 183 -16.63 -7.51 -26.79
N ASP A 184 -17.47 -7.22 -25.79
CA ASP A 184 -17.95 -5.90 -25.42
C ASP A 184 -17.49 -5.40 -24.06
N HIS A 185 -16.93 -6.27 -23.21
CA HIS A 185 -16.48 -5.93 -21.84
C HIS A 185 -15.17 -6.61 -21.45
N LEU A 186 -14.55 -6.09 -20.38
CA LEU A 186 -13.32 -6.67 -19.81
C LEU A 186 -13.67 -7.60 -18.65
N ASP A 187 -13.29 -8.88 -18.77
CA ASP A 187 -13.17 -9.74 -17.61
C ASP A 187 -11.74 -9.62 -17.05
N CYS A 188 -11.54 -8.72 -16.10
CA CYS A 188 -10.22 -8.33 -15.60
C CYS A 188 -10.19 -7.97 -14.11
N GLU A 189 -9.00 -7.62 -13.60
CA GLU A 189 -8.76 -7.19 -12.22
C GLU A 189 -8.98 -5.68 -12.00
N GLU A 190 -9.42 -4.94 -13.00
CA GLU A 190 -9.68 -3.49 -12.98
C GLU A 190 -8.50 -2.64 -12.45
N CYS A 191 -7.28 -3.13 -12.60
CA CYS A 191 -6.08 -2.49 -12.06
C CYS A 191 -5.72 -1.15 -12.73
N GLY A 192 -6.24 -0.86 -13.93
CA GLY A 192 -5.98 0.36 -14.68
C GLY A 192 -4.56 0.49 -15.26
N MET A 193 -3.73 -0.55 -15.18
CA MET A 193 -2.37 -0.51 -15.75
C MET A 193 -2.37 -0.25 -17.26
N CYS A 194 -3.39 -0.72 -17.97
CA CYS A 194 -3.57 -0.45 -19.41
C CYS A 194 -3.80 1.05 -19.70
N ILE A 195 -4.38 1.79 -18.77
CA ILE A 195 -4.61 3.25 -18.85
C ILE A 195 -3.28 3.99 -18.63
N ASP A 196 -2.58 3.66 -17.54
CA ASP A 196 -1.32 4.35 -17.17
C ASP A 196 -0.22 4.18 -18.21
N ILE A 197 -0.13 2.99 -18.80
CA ILE A 197 0.91 2.70 -19.80
C ILE A 197 0.56 3.20 -21.19
N CYS A 198 -0.70 3.62 -21.44
CA CYS A 198 -1.13 4.12 -22.73
C CYS A 198 -0.46 5.47 -23.03
N PRO A 199 0.30 5.59 -24.15
CA PRO A 199 1.03 6.82 -24.45
C PRO A 199 0.13 7.94 -25.00
N VAL A 200 -1.16 7.67 -25.20
CA VAL A 200 -2.14 8.58 -25.80
C VAL A 200 -3.48 8.45 -25.09
N GLY A 201 -4.44 9.32 -25.41
CA GLY A 201 -5.78 9.30 -24.82
C GLY A 201 -6.74 8.21 -25.34
N ALA A 202 -6.19 7.07 -25.80
CA ALA A 202 -7.02 5.97 -26.28
C ALA A 202 -7.65 5.15 -25.16
N LEU A 203 -6.94 4.93 -24.07
CA LEU A 203 -7.47 4.32 -22.86
C LEU A 203 -7.54 5.37 -21.76
N THR A 204 -8.72 5.59 -21.21
CA THR A 204 -8.99 6.63 -20.21
C THR A 204 -9.77 6.07 -19.02
N SER A 205 -9.64 6.73 -17.87
CA SER A 205 -10.24 6.30 -16.62
C SER A 205 -11.66 6.83 -16.47
N GLY A 206 -12.65 5.94 -16.28
CA GLY A 206 -14.03 6.33 -15.97
C GLY A 206 -14.14 7.12 -14.66
N ALA A 207 -13.25 6.90 -13.71
CA ALA A 207 -13.22 7.63 -12.45
C ALA A 207 -12.72 9.08 -12.58
N TYR A 208 -11.89 9.35 -13.60
CA TYR A 208 -11.19 10.64 -13.77
C TYR A 208 -11.73 11.49 -14.93
N ARG A 209 -12.25 10.88 -16.01
CA ARG A 209 -12.53 11.55 -17.28
C ARG A 209 -13.35 12.83 -17.12
N TYR A 210 -12.91 13.86 -17.85
CA TYR A 210 -13.50 15.20 -17.94
C TYR A 210 -13.63 15.97 -16.61
N LYS A 211 -12.96 15.52 -15.54
CA LYS A 211 -13.03 16.18 -14.24
C LYS A 211 -12.06 17.35 -14.11
N THR A 212 -10.84 17.21 -14.63
CA THR A 212 -9.78 18.22 -14.47
C THR A 212 -8.65 18.02 -15.47
N ARG A 213 -7.71 18.93 -15.52
CA ARG A 213 -6.49 18.88 -16.34
C ARG A 213 -5.25 18.63 -15.48
N PRO A 214 -4.18 18.02 -16.04
CA PRO A 214 -2.96 17.73 -15.28
C PRO A 214 -2.36 18.96 -14.57
N TRP A 215 -2.41 20.13 -15.18
CA TRP A 215 -1.88 21.37 -14.61
C TRP A 215 -2.78 22.03 -13.55
N GLU A 216 -3.99 21.56 -13.35
CA GLU A 216 -4.92 22.04 -12.31
C GLU A 216 -4.78 21.25 -11.01
N MET A 217 -3.95 20.21 -11.00
CA MET A 217 -3.75 19.33 -9.86
C MET A 217 -2.39 19.53 -9.21
N ASN A 218 -2.39 19.45 -7.88
CA ASN A 218 -1.18 19.17 -7.11
C ASN A 218 -1.04 17.64 -6.97
N HIS A 219 0.18 17.13 -7.19
CA HIS A 219 0.46 15.71 -7.07
C HIS A 219 1.16 15.41 -5.74
N VAL A 220 0.53 14.62 -4.89
CA VAL A 220 1.06 14.27 -3.57
C VAL A 220 1.24 12.76 -3.49
N GLY A 221 2.51 12.32 -3.39
CA GLY A 221 2.82 10.92 -3.16
C GLY A 221 2.60 10.57 -1.69
N THR A 222 1.75 9.56 -1.44
CA THR A 222 1.45 9.03 -0.11
C THR A 222 1.33 7.51 -0.17
N ILE A 223 1.01 6.86 0.95
CA ILE A 223 0.87 5.41 1.01
C ILE A 223 -0.61 5.00 0.91
N CYS A 224 -0.88 3.97 0.12
CA CYS A 224 -2.21 3.37 -0.01
C CYS A 224 -2.67 2.82 1.34
N THR A 225 -3.91 3.11 1.73
CA THR A 225 -4.47 2.76 3.05
C THR A 225 -5.23 1.42 3.07
N HIS A 226 -5.19 0.62 1.99
CA HIS A 226 -6.06 -0.56 1.86
C HIS A 226 -5.44 -1.84 2.43
N CYS A 227 -4.36 -2.35 1.86
CA CYS A 227 -3.73 -3.61 2.30
C CYS A 227 -2.31 -3.39 2.82
N GLY A 228 -1.74 -4.44 3.41
CA GLY A 228 -0.42 -4.41 4.06
C GLY A 228 0.78 -4.29 3.13
N ASP A 229 0.61 -4.23 1.82
CA ASP A 229 1.71 -4.19 0.86
C ASP A 229 2.54 -2.90 0.90
N GLY A 230 1.92 -1.76 1.27
CA GLY A 230 2.60 -0.47 1.36
C GLY A 230 2.88 0.18 0.00
N CYS A 231 1.99 0.03 -0.98
CA CYS A 231 2.11 0.71 -2.27
C CYS A 231 2.08 2.23 -2.11
N LYS A 232 3.00 2.92 -2.76
CA LYS A 232 2.87 4.36 -2.97
C LYS A 232 1.76 4.63 -3.99
N THR A 233 0.88 5.58 -3.68
CA THR A 233 -0.07 6.17 -4.62
C THR A 233 0.18 7.67 -4.69
N THR A 234 0.22 8.22 -5.90
CA THR A 234 0.33 9.66 -6.13
C THR A 234 -1.06 10.20 -6.38
N LEU A 235 -1.56 10.98 -5.42
CA LEU A 235 -2.89 11.56 -5.48
C LEU A 235 -2.86 12.89 -6.23
N GLY A 236 -3.68 13.01 -7.27
CA GLY A 236 -3.99 14.27 -7.92
C GLY A 236 -5.07 15.00 -7.14
N VAL A 237 -4.72 16.13 -6.55
CA VAL A 237 -5.59 16.91 -5.68
C VAL A 237 -5.82 18.29 -6.27
N ARG A 238 -7.07 18.73 -6.35
CA ARG A 238 -7.43 20.07 -6.80
C ARG A 238 -8.26 20.82 -5.75
N ARG A 239 -8.31 22.13 -5.85
CA ARG A 239 -9.24 22.93 -5.06
C ARG A 239 -10.66 22.76 -5.61
N SER A 240 -11.63 22.63 -4.72
CA SER A 240 -13.06 22.63 -5.00
C SER A 240 -13.74 23.71 -4.16
N GLU A 241 -15.05 23.91 -4.37
CA GLU A 241 -15.85 24.85 -3.58
C GLU A 241 -15.94 24.45 -2.09
N THR A 242 -15.82 23.16 -1.81
CA THR A 242 -15.92 22.57 -0.46
C THR A 242 -14.57 22.25 0.18
N GLY A 243 -13.45 22.72 -0.39
CA GLY A 243 -12.10 22.44 0.08
C GLY A 243 -11.22 21.76 -0.96
N MET A 244 -10.50 20.72 -0.58
CA MET A 244 -9.63 19.95 -1.47
C MET A 244 -10.35 18.68 -1.94
N GLU A 245 -10.27 18.39 -3.23
CA GLU A 245 -10.85 17.17 -3.83
C GLU A 245 -9.73 16.28 -4.40
N ILE A 246 -9.71 15.01 -4.02
CA ILE A 246 -8.87 13.99 -4.64
C ILE A 246 -9.59 13.49 -5.88
N VAL A 247 -9.00 13.68 -7.04
CA VAL A 247 -9.63 13.35 -8.33
C VAL A 247 -8.99 12.19 -9.07
N ARG A 248 -7.73 11.87 -8.74
CA ARG A 248 -6.97 10.79 -9.40
C ARG A 248 -5.99 10.14 -8.43
N GLY A 249 -5.79 8.81 -8.58
CA GLY A 249 -4.71 8.07 -7.97
C GLY A 249 -3.90 7.37 -9.07
N ASP A 250 -2.59 7.60 -9.11
CA ASP A 250 -1.67 6.91 -10.01
C ASP A 250 -0.27 6.77 -9.39
N ASN A 251 0.67 6.21 -10.11
CA ASN A 251 2.08 6.20 -9.73
C ASN A 251 2.96 6.35 -10.98
N ARG A 252 2.61 7.29 -11.86
CA ARG A 252 3.33 7.54 -13.12
C ARG A 252 4.76 8.02 -12.91
N ASP A 253 5.08 8.56 -11.75
CA ASP A 253 6.45 8.92 -11.34
C ASP A 253 7.32 7.70 -11.02
N LYS A 254 6.72 6.49 -10.98
CA LYS A 254 7.40 5.19 -10.76
C LYS A 254 8.22 5.12 -9.48
N SER A 255 7.85 5.92 -8.50
CA SER A 255 8.51 5.95 -7.19
C SER A 255 7.88 4.95 -6.21
N GLY A 256 8.51 4.75 -5.05
CA GLY A 256 8.09 3.77 -4.06
C GLY A 256 8.48 2.33 -4.41
N ILE A 257 8.05 1.40 -3.56
CA ILE A 257 8.37 -0.04 -3.68
C ILE A 257 7.60 -0.74 -4.81
N ASN A 258 6.52 -0.15 -5.28
CA ASN A 258 5.64 -0.69 -6.32
C ASN A 258 5.99 -0.19 -7.74
N GLY A 259 6.94 0.74 -7.89
CA GLY A 259 7.22 1.32 -9.21
C GLY A 259 5.95 1.94 -9.82
N ASP A 260 5.58 1.51 -11.02
CA ASP A 260 4.36 1.97 -11.71
C ASP A 260 3.09 1.15 -11.40
N PHE A 261 3.23 0.05 -10.65
CA PHE A 261 2.11 -0.82 -10.31
C PHE A 261 1.15 -0.19 -9.32
N LEU A 262 -0.16 -0.30 -9.58
CA LEU A 262 -1.25 -0.16 -8.62
C LEU A 262 -2.37 -1.16 -8.95
N CYS A 263 -3.00 -1.71 -7.93
CA CYS A 263 -4.23 -2.47 -8.08
C CYS A 263 -5.46 -1.53 -8.12
N VAL A 264 -6.64 -2.08 -8.33
CA VAL A 264 -7.91 -1.34 -8.35
C VAL A 264 -8.09 -0.47 -7.09
N LYS A 265 -7.74 -0.98 -5.92
CA LYS A 265 -7.87 -0.26 -4.64
C LYS A 265 -6.97 0.97 -4.57
N GLY A 266 -5.69 0.80 -4.83
CA GLY A 266 -4.71 1.90 -4.76
C GLY A 266 -4.92 2.97 -5.82
N ARG A 267 -5.53 2.62 -6.97
CA ARG A 267 -5.78 3.54 -8.08
C ARG A 267 -7.10 4.30 -7.96
N TYR A 268 -8.16 3.65 -7.48
CA TYR A 268 -9.51 4.22 -7.58
C TYR A 268 -10.23 4.36 -6.25
N ALA A 269 -9.90 3.53 -5.25
CA ALA A 269 -10.67 3.49 -4.02
C ALA A 269 -10.32 4.61 -3.01
N PHE A 270 -9.75 5.72 -3.46
CA PHE A 270 -9.59 6.94 -2.66
C PHE A 270 -10.90 7.71 -2.50
N ASP A 271 -11.93 7.40 -3.29
CA ASP A 271 -13.20 8.12 -3.36
C ASP A 271 -14.04 8.03 -2.08
N PHE A 272 -13.77 7.07 -1.19
CA PHE A 272 -14.36 7.05 0.15
C PHE A 272 -14.10 8.36 0.93
N ALA A 273 -12.99 9.04 0.64
CA ALA A 273 -12.62 10.29 1.31
C ALA A 273 -13.67 11.40 1.09
N HIS A 274 -14.39 11.35 -0.02
CA HIS A 274 -15.43 12.31 -0.42
C HIS A 274 -16.85 11.75 -0.35
N HIS A 275 -17.04 10.59 0.32
CA HIS A 275 -18.36 9.97 0.38
C HIS A 275 -19.35 10.85 1.15
N PRO A 276 -20.62 11.03 0.67
CA PRO A 276 -21.60 11.93 1.30
C PRO A 276 -21.95 11.56 2.75
N GLU A 277 -21.84 10.29 3.12
CA GLU A 277 -22.11 9.82 4.50
C GLU A 277 -20.92 10.00 5.45
N ARG A 278 -19.86 10.66 5.00
CA ARG A 278 -18.72 10.93 5.85
C ARG A 278 -19.11 11.86 7.00
N LEU A 279 -18.73 11.46 8.22
CA LEU A 279 -18.96 12.27 9.41
C LEU A 279 -18.05 13.51 9.39
N THR A 280 -18.63 14.67 9.67
CA THR A 280 -17.91 15.96 9.71
C THR A 280 -18.00 16.67 11.06
N GLN A 281 -18.93 16.25 11.92
CA GLN A 281 -19.14 16.83 13.25
C GLN A 281 -19.37 15.74 14.29
N PRO A 282 -19.01 15.96 15.56
CA PRO A 282 -19.26 15.00 16.63
C PRO A 282 -20.75 14.68 16.78
N LEU A 283 -21.05 13.43 17.09
CA LEU A 283 -22.39 12.98 17.42
C LEU A 283 -22.42 12.54 18.89
N ILE A 284 -23.43 13.02 19.62
CA ILE A 284 -23.60 12.71 21.05
C ILE A 284 -24.99 12.09 21.22
N ARG A 285 -25.08 11.00 22.00
CA ARG A 285 -26.34 10.33 22.27
C ARG A 285 -27.14 11.09 23.33
N LYS A 286 -28.25 11.67 22.89
CA LYS A 286 -29.21 12.39 23.73
C LYS A 286 -30.58 11.73 23.57
N ASN A 287 -31.22 11.31 24.66
CA ASN A 287 -32.54 10.64 24.67
C ASN A 287 -32.57 9.41 23.72
N GLY A 288 -31.51 8.61 23.72
CA GLY A 288 -31.39 7.40 22.93
C GLY A 288 -31.03 7.59 21.44
N LYS A 289 -30.92 8.84 20.94
CA LYS A 289 -30.56 9.15 19.55
C LYS A 289 -29.24 9.88 19.47
N LEU A 290 -28.41 9.53 18.48
CA LEU A 290 -27.22 10.30 18.14
C LEU A 290 -27.66 11.62 17.49
N THR A 291 -27.18 12.73 18.05
CA THR A 291 -27.46 14.09 17.60
C THR A 291 -26.17 14.87 17.45
N PRO A 292 -26.06 15.78 16.47
CA PRO A 292 -24.90 16.66 16.35
C PRO A 292 -24.59 17.42 17.64
N GLY A 293 -23.30 17.51 17.97
CA GLY A 293 -22.76 18.27 19.10
C GLY A 293 -21.51 19.04 18.70
N THR A 294 -21.00 19.89 19.62
CA THR A 294 -19.73 20.56 19.40
C THR A 294 -18.56 19.67 19.82
N TRP A 295 -17.36 20.01 19.39
CA TRP A 295 -16.14 19.34 19.80
C TRP A 295 -15.90 19.47 21.31
N GLU A 296 -16.14 20.65 21.86
CA GLU A 296 -15.99 20.96 23.28
C GLU A 296 -16.95 20.11 24.11
N GLU A 297 -18.23 20.09 23.76
CA GLU A 297 -19.26 19.27 24.43
C GLU A 297 -18.87 17.78 24.43
N ALA A 298 -18.36 17.28 23.30
CA ALA A 298 -17.94 15.90 23.17
C ALA A 298 -16.72 15.58 24.05
N PHE A 299 -15.66 16.40 23.99
CA PHE A 299 -14.45 16.17 24.80
C PHE A 299 -14.71 16.31 26.30
N GLU A 300 -15.51 17.32 26.75
CA GLU A 300 -15.89 17.45 28.12
C GLU A 300 -16.68 16.24 28.65
N LEU A 301 -17.63 15.75 27.87
CA LEU A 301 -18.39 14.54 28.21
C LEU A 301 -17.51 13.32 28.34
N ILE A 302 -16.64 13.06 27.34
CA ILE A 302 -15.73 11.93 27.35
C ILE A 302 -14.75 12.02 28.51
N GLY A 303 -14.09 13.17 28.68
CA GLY A 303 -13.10 13.39 29.73
C GLY A 303 -13.70 13.19 31.15
N ARG A 304 -14.89 13.71 31.38
CA ARG A 304 -15.62 13.53 32.66
C ARG A 304 -15.94 12.05 32.87
N ARG A 305 -16.53 11.36 31.87
CA ARG A 305 -16.97 9.97 32.02
C ARG A 305 -15.80 9.01 32.20
N PHE A 306 -14.72 9.17 31.45
CA PHE A 306 -13.53 8.33 31.60
C PHE A 306 -12.86 8.54 32.95
N ARG A 307 -12.79 9.78 33.43
CA ARG A 307 -12.27 10.09 34.77
C ARG A 307 -13.14 9.47 35.86
N GLU A 308 -14.47 9.61 35.78
CA GLU A 308 -15.41 8.98 36.72
C GLU A 308 -15.23 7.47 36.80
N VAL A 309 -15.19 6.80 35.66
CA VAL A 309 -15.01 5.33 35.61
C VAL A 309 -13.65 4.92 36.17
N ARG A 310 -12.57 5.59 35.75
CA ARG A 310 -11.21 5.31 36.23
C ARG A 310 -11.10 5.46 37.74
N ASP A 311 -11.62 6.57 38.28
CA ASP A 311 -11.44 6.93 39.72
C ASP A 311 -12.37 6.10 40.62
N GLN A 312 -13.55 5.69 40.15
CA GLN A 312 -14.51 4.93 40.94
C GLN A 312 -14.36 3.39 40.80
N ASN A 313 -13.98 2.92 39.61
CA ASN A 313 -13.95 1.47 39.27
C ASN A 313 -12.54 0.96 38.99
N GLY A 314 -11.54 1.84 38.91
CA GLY A 314 -10.19 1.51 38.48
C GLY A 314 -10.04 1.48 36.97
N GLY A 315 -8.79 1.60 36.48
CA GLY A 315 -8.49 1.57 35.03
C GLY A 315 -8.90 0.29 34.35
N SER A 316 -8.87 -0.85 35.04
CA SER A 316 -9.30 -2.15 34.50
C SER A 316 -10.78 -2.20 34.09
N ALA A 317 -11.60 -1.23 34.49
CA ALA A 317 -12.98 -1.10 34.01
C ALA A 317 -13.11 -0.36 32.67
N ILE A 318 -11.99 0.06 32.05
CA ILE A 318 -11.95 0.74 30.76
C ILE A 318 -11.21 -0.14 29.75
N GLY A 319 -11.78 -0.32 28.56
CA GLY A 319 -11.15 -0.99 27.43
C GLY A 319 -10.83 -0.01 26.29
N VAL A 320 -9.78 -0.31 25.53
CA VAL A 320 -9.34 0.45 24.37
C VAL A 320 -9.13 -0.50 23.19
N ILE A 321 -9.72 -0.19 22.04
CA ILE A 321 -9.56 -0.94 20.81
C ILE A 321 -8.96 -0.01 19.75
N GLY A 322 -7.77 -0.33 19.27
CA GLY A 322 -7.05 0.41 18.23
C GLY A 322 -7.26 -0.13 16.82
N SER A 323 -6.52 0.42 15.87
CA SER A 323 -6.73 0.20 14.43
C SER A 323 -5.47 -0.23 13.69
N ASN A 324 -5.66 -1.04 12.65
CA ASN A 324 -4.66 -1.38 11.64
C ASN A 324 -4.56 -0.34 10.50
N ARG A 325 -5.25 0.80 10.62
CA ARG A 325 -5.31 1.85 9.58
C ARG A 325 -4.94 3.24 10.08
N THR A 326 -4.72 3.38 11.38
CA THR A 326 -4.11 4.55 12.00
C THR A 326 -2.59 4.51 11.86
N THR A 327 -1.92 5.66 11.97
CA THR A 327 -0.46 5.75 11.84
C THR A 327 0.26 5.09 13.03
N ASN A 328 1.54 4.83 12.90
CA ASN A 328 2.36 4.30 14.00
C ASN A 328 2.32 5.24 15.21
N GLU A 329 2.43 6.54 14.95
CA GLU A 329 2.41 7.57 15.99
C GLU A 329 1.07 7.63 16.73
N GLU A 330 -0.04 7.48 16.00
CA GLU A 330 -1.38 7.42 16.58
C GLU A 330 -1.58 6.15 17.41
N ASN A 331 -1.12 4.99 16.92
CA ASN A 331 -1.19 3.72 17.65
C ASN A 331 -0.30 3.73 18.90
N TYR A 332 0.91 4.27 18.80
CA TYR A 332 1.81 4.44 19.94
C TYR A 332 1.19 5.36 21.00
N LEU A 333 0.66 6.51 20.57
CA LEU A 333 0.01 7.46 21.45
C LEU A 333 -1.23 6.85 22.14
N LEU A 334 -2.03 6.07 21.40
CA LEU A 334 -3.18 5.36 21.96
C LEU A 334 -2.75 4.33 23.01
N SER A 335 -1.69 3.58 22.75
CA SER A 335 -1.07 2.63 23.69
C SER A 335 -0.58 3.33 24.95
N LYS A 336 0.10 4.48 24.80
CA LYS A 336 0.57 5.33 25.90
C LYS A 336 -0.60 5.93 26.69
N PHE A 337 -1.59 6.50 26.02
CA PHE A 337 -2.80 7.06 26.61
C PHE A 337 -3.54 6.06 27.50
N ALA A 338 -3.75 4.85 27.00
CA ALA A 338 -4.41 3.80 27.75
C ALA A 338 -3.68 3.50 29.07
N ARG A 339 -2.37 3.35 29.02
CA ARG A 339 -1.56 2.95 30.18
C ARG A 339 -1.27 4.09 31.14
N VAL A 340 -1.00 5.29 30.60
CA VAL A 340 -0.58 6.45 31.39
C VAL A 340 -1.78 7.24 31.92
N VAL A 341 -2.80 7.48 31.08
CA VAL A 341 -3.96 8.32 31.44
C VAL A 341 -5.10 7.49 31.98
N LEU A 342 -5.51 6.44 31.27
CA LEU A 342 -6.61 5.58 31.69
C LEU A 342 -6.21 4.55 32.76
N LYS A 343 -4.90 4.29 32.93
CA LYS A 343 -4.34 3.31 33.88
C LYS A 343 -4.81 1.87 33.61
N THR A 344 -4.88 1.47 32.33
CA THR A 344 -5.34 0.15 31.91
C THR A 344 -4.38 -0.52 30.92
N ASN A 345 -4.25 -1.84 31.01
CA ASN A 345 -3.66 -2.69 29.99
C ASN A 345 -4.72 -3.38 29.10
N ASN A 346 -6.02 -3.07 29.28
CA ASN A 346 -7.07 -3.53 28.38
C ASN A 346 -6.95 -2.80 27.02
N VAL A 347 -5.92 -3.11 26.27
CA VAL A 347 -5.61 -2.52 24.96
C VAL A 347 -5.47 -3.65 23.98
N ASP A 348 -6.23 -3.62 22.91
CA ASP A 348 -6.16 -4.65 21.86
C ASP A 348 -6.51 -4.07 20.47
N HIS A 349 -6.32 -4.85 19.42
CA HIS A 349 -6.68 -4.51 18.06
C HIS A 349 -7.08 -5.76 17.27
N HIS A 350 -7.55 -5.59 16.04
CA HIS A 350 -7.82 -6.70 15.13
C HIS A 350 -6.50 -7.30 14.62
N ARG A 351 -6.11 -8.46 15.12
CA ARG A 351 -4.87 -9.16 14.76
C ARG A 351 -5.09 -9.98 13.49
N THR A 352 -4.41 -9.64 12.41
CA THR A 352 -4.52 -10.34 11.12
C THR A 352 -3.35 -11.27 10.83
N ALA A 353 -2.27 -11.20 11.63
CA ALA A 353 -1.09 -12.06 11.55
C ALA A 353 -0.42 -12.18 12.92
N ASP A 354 0.43 -13.20 13.09
CA ASP A 354 1.14 -13.46 14.36
C ASP A 354 2.55 -12.85 14.34
N PHE A 355 2.61 -11.53 14.31
CA PHE A 355 3.89 -10.80 14.40
C PHE A 355 4.64 -11.02 15.71
N PRO A 356 3.98 -11.15 16.88
CA PRO A 356 4.69 -11.48 18.13
C PRO A 356 5.41 -12.83 18.09
N ALA A 357 4.79 -13.87 17.48
CA ALA A 357 5.45 -15.16 17.32
C ALA A 357 6.66 -15.07 16.36
N LEU A 358 6.56 -14.25 15.30
CA LEU A 358 7.70 -14.00 14.40
C LEU A 358 8.83 -13.25 15.13
N ALA A 359 8.50 -12.23 15.93
CA ALA A 359 9.47 -11.50 16.74
C ALA A 359 10.19 -12.43 17.71
N ALA A 360 9.45 -13.27 18.46
CA ALA A 360 10.02 -14.26 19.36
C ALA A 360 10.93 -15.26 18.66
N ALA A 361 10.51 -15.78 17.50
CA ALA A 361 11.28 -16.78 16.74
C ALA A 361 12.56 -16.22 16.12
N LEU A 362 12.59 -14.93 15.80
CA LEU A 362 13.73 -14.26 15.17
C LEU A 362 14.57 -13.42 16.14
N HIS A 363 14.17 -13.28 17.39
CA HIS A 363 14.90 -12.46 18.36
C HIS A 363 16.41 -12.79 18.37
N GLY A 364 17.25 -11.78 18.21
CA GLY A 364 18.70 -11.93 18.11
C GLY A 364 19.20 -12.58 16.82
N LYS A 365 18.36 -12.75 15.79
CA LYS A 365 18.73 -13.34 14.49
C LYS A 365 18.49 -12.33 13.35
N PRO A 366 19.27 -11.25 13.24
CA PRO A 366 19.07 -10.22 12.21
C PRO A 366 19.27 -10.79 10.80
N GLY A 367 18.71 -10.08 9.80
CA GLY A 367 18.84 -10.45 8.38
C GLY A 367 17.93 -11.62 7.95
N LYS A 368 16.98 -12.04 8.78
CA LYS A 368 16.03 -13.13 8.48
C LYS A 368 14.65 -12.64 8.01
N THR A 369 14.42 -11.35 7.95
CA THR A 369 13.23 -10.76 7.30
C THR A 369 13.56 -10.24 5.91
N ALA A 370 12.58 -10.27 5.01
CA ALA A 370 12.70 -9.75 3.65
C ALA A 370 11.85 -8.49 3.48
N SER A 371 12.43 -7.48 2.84
CA SER A 371 11.67 -6.33 2.36
C SER A 371 10.83 -6.70 1.14
N MET A 372 9.82 -5.86 0.81
CA MET A 372 9.04 -6.04 -0.41
C MET A 372 9.93 -5.99 -1.68
N ARG A 373 11.02 -5.22 -1.66
CA ARG A 373 11.99 -5.15 -2.76
C ARG A 373 12.83 -6.41 -2.93
N ASP A 374 13.10 -7.15 -1.85
CA ASP A 374 13.88 -8.40 -1.91
C ASP A 374 13.18 -9.45 -2.78
N VAL A 375 11.84 -9.46 -2.80
CA VAL A 375 11.03 -10.37 -3.62
C VAL A 375 11.38 -10.25 -5.10
N LEU A 376 11.67 -9.04 -5.61
CA LEU A 376 12.07 -8.82 -7.00
C LEU A 376 13.42 -9.46 -7.37
N ASN A 377 14.28 -9.76 -6.39
CA ASN A 377 15.65 -10.21 -6.62
C ASN A 377 15.90 -11.64 -6.11
N ALA A 378 14.94 -12.24 -5.42
CA ALA A 378 15.05 -13.59 -4.87
C ALA A 378 15.17 -14.65 -5.97
N PRO A 379 16.11 -15.61 -5.91
CA PRO A 379 16.19 -16.71 -6.87
C PRO A 379 15.07 -17.73 -6.71
N ALA A 380 14.51 -17.84 -5.50
CA ALA A 380 13.39 -18.73 -5.20
C ALA A 380 12.43 -18.10 -4.17
N ILE A 381 11.15 -18.40 -4.32
CA ILE A 381 10.07 -17.92 -3.44
C ILE A 381 9.16 -19.10 -3.10
N LEU A 382 8.85 -19.28 -1.82
CA LEU A 382 7.86 -20.23 -1.32
C LEU A 382 6.68 -19.45 -0.71
N VAL A 383 5.46 -19.71 -1.15
CA VAL A 383 4.24 -19.18 -0.55
C VAL A 383 3.49 -20.33 0.11
N ILE A 384 3.17 -20.18 1.40
CA ILE A 384 2.42 -21.15 2.20
C ILE A 384 1.10 -20.50 2.64
N GLY A 385 -0.02 -21.10 2.26
CA GLY A 385 -1.34 -20.51 2.45
C GLY A 385 -1.48 -19.24 1.60
N ASN A 386 -2.34 -18.31 1.93
CA ASN A 386 -2.56 -17.02 1.31
C ASN A 386 -2.75 -17.05 -0.22
N ASP A 387 -3.55 -16.15 -0.76
CA ASP A 387 -3.62 -15.86 -2.19
C ASP A 387 -3.14 -14.43 -2.46
N PRO A 388 -1.86 -14.23 -2.76
CA PRO A 388 -1.34 -12.89 -2.99
C PRO A 388 -2.04 -12.14 -4.13
N THR A 389 -2.60 -12.85 -5.12
CA THR A 389 -3.31 -12.18 -6.22
C THR A 389 -4.53 -11.41 -5.71
N ASN A 390 -5.24 -11.97 -4.75
CA ASN A 390 -6.42 -11.35 -4.15
C ASN A 390 -6.10 -10.44 -2.97
N GLN A 391 -5.23 -10.87 -2.07
CA GLN A 391 -5.00 -10.22 -0.78
C GLN A 391 -3.82 -9.24 -0.80
N HIS A 392 -2.73 -9.57 -1.54
CA HIS A 392 -1.47 -8.82 -1.62
C HIS A 392 -1.03 -8.61 -3.08
N PRO A 393 -1.76 -7.77 -3.85
CA PRO A 393 -1.56 -7.66 -5.30
C PRO A 393 -0.17 -7.19 -5.73
N LEU A 394 0.50 -6.34 -4.92
CA LEU A 394 1.89 -5.93 -5.19
C LEU A 394 2.84 -7.11 -5.07
N LEU A 395 2.71 -7.91 -4.01
CA LEU A 395 3.52 -9.10 -3.83
C LEU A 395 3.36 -10.06 -5.03
N ALA A 396 2.12 -10.32 -5.47
CA ALA A 396 1.85 -11.14 -6.64
C ALA A 396 2.50 -10.57 -7.91
N TRP A 397 2.42 -9.26 -8.11
CA TRP A 397 3.06 -8.58 -9.25
C TRP A 397 4.59 -8.69 -9.21
N GLN A 398 5.19 -8.52 -8.04
CA GLN A 398 6.65 -8.65 -7.87
C GLN A 398 7.13 -10.07 -8.10
N ILE A 399 6.42 -11.09 -7.61
CA ILE A 399 6.70 -12.50 -7.88
C ILE A 399 6.69 -12.75 -9.39
N ARG A 400 5.62 -12.37 -10.10
CA ARG A 400 5.52 -12.54 -11.56
C ARG A 400 6.63 -11.82 -12.31
N THR A 401 6.93 -10.59 -11.93
CA THR A 401 7.99 -9.78 -12.54
C THR A 401 9.36 -10.43 -12.35
N ASN A 402 9.66 -10.92 -11.14
CA ASN A 402 10.91 -11.63 -10.85
C ASN A 402 11.03 -12.92 -11.67
N MET A 403 9.99 -13.74 -11.71
CA MET A 403 9.97 -14.97 -12.49
C MET A 403 10.22 -14.70 -13.99
N ARG A 404 9.56 -13.68 -14.54
CA ARG A 404 9.68 -13.33 -15.97
C ARG A 404 11.05 -12.74 -16.33
N LEU A 405 11.57 -11.82 -15.52
CA LEU A 405 12.78 -11.08 -15.84
C LEU A 405 14.06 -11.76 -15.34
N ARG A 406 14.00 -12.48 -14.23
CA ARG A 406 15.16 -13.09 -13.58
C ARG A 406 15.07 -14.61 -13.46
N ARG A 407 13.95 -15.22 -13.91
CA ARG A 407 13.71 -16.67 -13.88
C ARG A 407 13.70 -17.25 -12.47
N ALA A 408 13.21 -16.51 -11.49
CA ALA A 408 13.01 -17.00 -10.13
C ALA A 408 12.10 -18.24 -10.15
N LYS A 409 12.34 -19.17 -9.24
CA LYS A 409 11.47 -20.34 -9.04
C LYS A 409 10.39 -20.01 -8.01
N LEU A 410 9.16 -20.38 -8.30
CA LEU A 410 8.02 -20.23 -7.38
C LEU A 410 7.59 -21.62 -6.91
N TYR A 411 7.51 -21.78 -5.60
CA TYR A 411 6.95 -22.93 -4.92
C TYR A 411 5.68 -22.51 -4.19
N LEU A 412 4.61 -23.28 -4.33
CA LEU A 412 3.33 -22.99 -3.71
C LEU A 412 2.87 -24.18 -2.85
N ILE A 413 2.38 -23.88 -1.67
CA ILE A 413 1.67 -24.80 -0.79
C ILE A 413 0.38 -24.11 -0.39
N ASN A 414 -0.78 -24.67 -0.80
CA ASN A 414 -2.06 -24.02 -0.56
C ASN A 414 -3.19 -25.05 -0.52
N SER A 415 -4.27 -24.71 0.17
CA SER A 415 -5.49 -25.54 0.25
C SER A 415 -6.43 -25.34 -0.95
N ALA A 416 -6.13 -24.40 -1.84
CA ALA A 416 -6.87 -24.16 -3.06
C ALA A 416 -5.94 -23.86 -4.24
N PRO A 417 -6.36 -24.12 -5.49
CA PRO A 417 -5.61 -23.72 -6.67
C PRO A 417 -5.72 -22.20 -6.88
N ILE A 418 -4.67 -21.47 -6.52
CA ILE A 418 -4.57 -20.02 -6.71
C ILE A 418 -4.05 -19.67 -8.12
N LYS A 419 -4.25 -18.43 -8.58
CA LYS A 419 -3.88 -17.97 -9.92
C LYS A 419 -2.37 -18.14 -10.22
N LEU A 420 -1.50 -17.94 -9.23
CA LEU A 420 -0.05 -18.11 -9.37
C LEU A 420 0.38 -19.55 -9.64
N ARG A 421 -0.51 -20.56 -9.44
CA ARG A 421 -0.20 -21.98 -9.74
C ARG A 421 0.28 -22.19 -11.19
N ARG A 422 -0.24 -21.44 -12.14
CA ARG A 422 0.13 -21.56 -13.56
C ARG A 422 1.63 -21.36 -13.81
N GLN A 423 2.30 -20.62 -12.94
CA GLN A 423 3.70 -20.24 -13.07
C GLN A 423 4.61 -20.98 -12.10
N ALA A 424 4.04 -21.75 -11.16
CA ALA A 424 4.80 -22.43 -10.13
C ALA A 424 5.69 -23.56 -10.67
N ALA A 425 6.92 -23.61 -10.18
CA ALA A 425 7.87 -24.71 -10.46
C ALA A 425 7.44 -26.02 -9.77
N ALA A 426 6.74 -25.93 -8.66
CA ALA A 426 6.06 -27.04 -8.01
C ALA A 426 4.92 -26.51 -7.11
N PHE A 427 3.90 -27.32 -6.95
CA PHE A 427 2.69 -27.00 -6.19
C PHE A 427 2.28 -28.17 -5.30
N GLY A 428 2.09 -27.92 -3.99
CA GLY A 428 1.50 -28.83 -3.01
C GLY A 428 0.09 -28.38 -2.68
N LEU A 429 -0.92 -29.09 -3.20
CA LEU A 429 -2.32 -28.92 -2.77
C LEU A 429 -2.54 -29.76 -1.51
N LEU A 430 -3.06 -29.14 -0.46
CA LEU A 430 -3.29 -29.76 0.84
C LEU A 430 -4.77 -29.64 1.26
N PRO A 431 -5.22 -30.45 2.22
CA PRO A 431 -6.52 -30.27 2.84
C PRO A 431 -6.61 -28.91 3.55
N ALA A 432 -7.77 -28.28 3.56
CA ALA A 432 -7.98 -26.99 4.22
C ALA A 432 -7.57 -27.03 5.71
N GLY A 433 -6.78 -26.05 6.16
CA GLY A 433 -6.27 -25.96 7.52
C GLY A 433 -5.06 -26.88 7.81
N ALA A 434 -4.45 -27.49 6.78
CA ALA A 434 -3.26 -28.32 6.95
C ALA A 434 -1.93 -27.56 6.69
N GLU A 435 -1.96 -26.24 6.53
CA GLU A 435 -0.79 -25.39 6.24
C GLU A 435 0.30 -25.54 7.31
N ALA A 436 -0.09 -25.56 8.59
CA ALA A 436 0.83 -25.79 9.71
C ALA A 436 1.49 -27.17 9.66
N LYS A 437 0.76 -28.22 9.25
CA LYS A 437 1.30 -29.56 9.08
C LYS A 437 2.27 -29.62 7.90
N ALA A 438 1.98 -28.90 6.81
CA ALA A 438 2.88 -28.79 5.68
C ALA A 438 4.19 -28.08 6.09
N ALA A 439 4.12 -27.00 6.85
CA ALA A 439 5.30 -26.32 7.38
C ALA A 439 6.14 -27.28 8.26
N ALA A 440 5.51 -28.03 9.17
CA ALA A 440 6.19 -29.01 10.00
C ALA A 440 6.79 -30.18 9.17
N PHE A 441 6.11 -30.66 8.12
CA PHE A 441 6.66 -31.63 7.19
C PHE A 441 7.91 -31.11 6.47
N LEU A 442 7.91 -29.85 6.02
CA LEU A 442 9.08 -29.24 5.40
C LEU A 442 10.27 -29.20 6.37
N THR A 443 10.04 -29.02 7.66
CA THR A 443 11.11 -29.03 8.68
C THR A 443 11.65 -30.41 9.00
N GLY A 444 10.99 -31.49 8.59
CA GLY A 444 11.47 -32.88 8.71
C GLY A 444 10.57 -33.83 9.49
N ASP A 445 9.36 -33.41 9.82
CA ASP A 445 8.39 -34.31 10.48
C ASP A 445 7.68 -35.20 9.46
N ASP A 446 8.30 -36.35 9.15
CA ASP A 446 7.76 -37.32 8.18
C ASP A 446 6.44 -37.97 8.62
N SER A 447 6.11 -37.90 9.93
CA SER A 447 4.85 -38.46 10.45
C SER A 447 3.60 -37.70 9.92
N LEU A 448 3.79 -36.48 9.46
CA LEU A 448 2.72 -35.61 8.93
C LEU A 448 2.48 -35.75 7.42
N LEU A 449 3.29 -36.57 6.72
CA LEU A 449 3.19 -36.72 5.26
C LEU A 449 1.77 -37.10 4.82
N ASP A 450 1.11 -38.05 5.49
CA ASP A 450 -0.26 -38.48 5.13
C ASP A 450 -1.32 -37.42 5.42
N SER A 451 -1.02 -36.46 6.30
CA SER A 451 -1.96 -35.39 6.64
C SER A 451 -1.93 -34.21 5.68
N VAL A 452 -0.96 -34.16 4.78
CA VAL A 452 -0.82 -33.10 3.76
C VAL A 452 -1.19 -33.58 2.35
N VAL A 453 -1.33 -34.90 2.14
CA VAL A 453 -1.77 -35.48 0.86
C VAL A 453 -3.24 -35.14 0.61
N SER A 454 -3.57 -34.79 -0.62
CA SER A 454 -4.93 -34.51 -1.11
C SER A 454 -5.26 -35.42 -2.31
N GLU A 455 -6.47 -35.30 -2.85
CA GLU A 455 -6.86 -36.07 -4.05
C GLU A 455 -5.96 -35.74 -5.26
N ASP A 456 -5.46 -34.51 -5.34
CA ASP A 456 -4.62 -34.01 -6.46
C ASP A 456 -3.11 -34.15 -6.22
N THR A 457 -2.66 -34.55 -5.02
CA THR A 457 -1.23 -34.64 -4.67
C THR A 457 -0.89 -35.93 -3.95
N THR A 458 0.15 -36.62 -4.41
CA THR A 458 0.62 -37.89 -3.85
C THR A 458 1.72 -37.68 -2.80
N ARG A 459 2.03 -38.74 -2.02
CA ARG A 459 3.20 -38.74 -1.12
C ARG A 459 4.50 -38.40 -1.84
N ASP A 460 4.72 -38.97 -3.05
CA ASP A 460 5.92 -38.72 -3.86
C ASP A 460 6.00 -37.26 -4.30
N THR A 461 4.85 -36.63 -4.63
CA THR A 461 4.79 -35.19 -4.96
C THR A 461 5.27 -34.34 -3.80
N TRP A 462 4.84 -34.65 -2.57
CA TRP A 462 5.23 -33.92 -1.38
C TRP A 462 6.70 -34.12 -1.00
N ILE A 463 7.21 -35.35 -1.12
CA ILE A 463 8.64 -35.64 -0.90
C ILE A 463 9.49 -34.87 -1.92
N ALA A 464 9.15 -34.92 -3.21
CA ALA A 464 9.87 -34.20 -4.25
C ALA A 464 9.78 -32.68 -4.08
N LEU A 465 8.65 -32.15 -3.62
CA LEU A 465 8.47 -30.73 -3.32
C LEU A 465 9.43 -30.30 -2.19
N ARG A 466 9.47 -31.03 -1.09
CA ARG A 466 10.38 -30.78 0.03
C ARG A 466 11.85 -30.81 -0.38
N GLU A 467 12.25 -31.80 -1.17
CA GLU A 467 13.63 -31.91 -1.68
C GLU A 467 14.00 -30.71 -2.54
N LYS A 468 13.12 -30.28 -3.44
CA LYS A 468 13.33 -29.08 -4.26
C LYS A 468 13.49 -27.81 -3.42
N ILE A 469 12.62 -27.62 -2.43
CA ILE A 469 12.67 -26.45 -1.54
C ILE A 469 13.96 -26.45 -0.71
N ARG A 470 14.35 -27.59 -0.14
CA ARG A 470 15.59 -27.73 0.64
C ARG A 470 16.87 -27.55 -0.18
N ALA A 471 16.82 -27.78 -1.48
CA ALA A 471 17.94 -27.56 -2.39
C ALA A 471 18.18 -26.07 -2.69
N GLU A 472 17.20 -25.20 -2.41
CA GLU A 472 17.36 -23.75 -2.59
C GLU A 472 18.22 -23.16 -1.49
N GLN A 473 19.27 -22.43 -1.90
CA GLN A 473 20.19 -21.80 -0.95
C GLN A 473 19.73 -20.41 -0.50
N LYS A 474 18.99 -19.73 -1.36
CA LYS A 474 18.41 -18.40 -1.11
C LYS A 474 16.93 -18.47 -1.38
N LEU A 475 16.13 -18.32 -0.33
CA LEU A 475 14.69 -18.54 -0.39
C LEU A 475 13.95 -17.44 0.37
N ILE A 476 12.96 -16.82 -0.24
CA ILE A 476 11.97 -16.03 0.49
C ILE A 476 10.76 -16.91 0.79
N ILE A 477 10.40 -17.02 2.06
CA ILE A 477 9.26 -17.78 2.53
C ILE A 477 8.17 -16.80 2.96
N VAL A 478 7.02 -16.87 2.29
CA VAL A 478 5.86 -16.00 2.53
C VAL A 478 4.76 -16.84 3.16
N PHE A 479 4.18 -16.33 4.25
CA PHE A 479 3.06 -16.93 4.95
C PHE A 479 2.17 -15.84 5.57
N GLY A 480 0.95 -16.17 5.93
CA GLY A 480 -0.01 -15.25 6.54
C GLY A 480 -0.60 -15.81 7.84
N SER A 481 -1.88 -15.53 8.08
CA SER A 481 -2.64 -15.97 9.27
C SER A 481 -2.82 -17.48 9.41
N GLU A 482 -2.46 -18.24 8.41
CA GLU A 482 -2.53 -19.72 8.39
C GLU A 482 -1.50 -20.39 9.32
N LEU A 483 -0.36 -19.70 9.55
CA LEU A 483 0.68 -20.15 10.47
C LEU A 483 0.73 -19.24 11.70
N ARG A 484 0.72 -19.85 12.89
CA ARG A 484 0.58 -19.14 14.18
C ARG A 484 1.42 -19.82 15.26
N GLY A 485 1.82 -19.04 16.26
CA GLY A 485 2.51 -19.54 17.45
C GLY A 485 3.72 -20.40 17.12
N HIS A 486 3.72 -21.63 17.64
CA HIS A 486 4.82 -22.59 17.46
C HIS A 486 5.08 -23.00 16.00
N ASP A 487 4.10 -22.87 15.09
CA ASP A 487 4.30 -23.20 13.69
C ASP A 487 5.15 -22.12 13.00
N VAL A 488 5.04 -20.86 13.42
CA VAL A 488 5.93 -19.78 13.00
C VAL A 488 7.36 -20.05 13.49
N GLU A 489 7.53 -20.49 14.73
CA GLU A 489 8.87 -20.87 15.28
C GLU A 489 9.51 -22.01 14.50
N LYS A 490 8.74 -23.06 14.15
CA LYS A 490 9.22 -24.16 13.30
C LYS A 490 9.65 -23.65 11.93
N LEU A 491 8.84 -22.80 11.31
CA LEU A 491 9.15 -22.21 9.99
C LEU A 491 10.40 -21.34 10.05
N ALA A 492 10.56 -20.52 11.10
CA ALA A 492 11.77 -19.72 11.33
C ALA A 492 13.01 -20.58 11.56
N SER A 493 12.87 -21.73 12.25
CA SER A 493 13.94 -22.71 12.42
C SER A 493 14.32 -23.37 11.09
N PHE A 494 13.33 -23.69 10.25
CA PHE A 494 13.57 -24.18 8.88
C PHE A 494 14.32 -23.12 8.05
N ALA A 495 13.86 -21.88 8.04
CA ALA A 495 14.53 -20.78 7.34
C ALA A 495 15.98 -20.59 7.84
N SER A 496 16.22 -20.78 9.14
CA SER A 496 17.56 -20.69 9.74
C SER A 496 18.48 -21.84 9.34
N SER A 497 17.93 -22.99 8.95
CA SER A 497 18.69 -24.14 8.45
C SER A 497 19.17 -23.97 7.01
N LEU A 498 18.63 -23.03 6.26
CA LEU A 498 19.05 -22.68 4.90
C LEU A 498 20.07 -21.55 4.93
N THR A 499 20.96 -21.49 3.93
CA THR A 499 22.09 -20.55 3.90
C THR A 499 21.63 -19.09 3.96
N ASP A 500 20.66 -18.70 3.15
CA ASP A 500 20.17 -17.33 3.04
C ASP A 500 18.65 -17.36 2.78
N ALA A 501 17.90 -17.82 3.78
CA ALA A 501 16.44 -17.77 3.73
C ALA A 501 15.91 -16.64 4.60
N LYS A 502 14.89 -15.94 4.07
CA LYS A 502 14.22 -14.82 4.72
C LYS A 502 12.70 -15.06 4.77
N LEU A 503 12.06 -14.45 5.73
CA LEU A 503 10.64 -14.59 6.02
C LEU A 503 9.87 -13.31 5.72
N ILE A 504 8.64 -13.46 5.23
CA ILE A 504 7.61 -12.41 5.16
C ILE A 504 6.36 -12.97 5.81
N CYS A 505 5.88 -12.30 6.87
CA CYS A 505 4.59 -12.57 7.50
C CYS A 505 3.57 -11.54 7.02
N LEU A 506 2.51 -11.99 6.36
CA LEU A 506 1.52 -11.13 5.72
C LEU A 506 0.46 -10.66 6.72
N GLY A 507 0.41 -9.35 6.94
CA GLY A 507 -0.69 -8.68 7.63
C GLY A 507 -1.61 -7.99 6.64
N ASP A 508 -2.92 -8.10 6.82
CA ASP A 508 -3.90 -7.79 5.76
C ASP A 508 -4.12 -6.30 5.53
N TYR A 509 -4.01 -5.45 6.58
CA TYR A 509 -4.28 -4.02 6.48
C TYR A 509 -3.01 -3.18 6.39
N ALA A 510 -3.16 -1.95 5.93
CA ALA A 510 -2.06 -1.03 5.60
C ALA A 510 -1.02 -0.86 6.72
N ASN A 511 -1.43 -0.87 7.97
CA ASN A 511 -0.57 -0.74 9.14
C ASN A 511 -0.76 -1.88 10.16
N SER A 512 -1.11 -3.11 9.72
CA SER A 512 -1.27 -4.26 10.63
C SER A 512 -0.01 -4.54 11.43
N ARG A 513 1.16 -4.49 10.80
CA ARG A 513 2.44 -4.68 11.48
C ARG A 513 2.74 -3.50 12.41
N GLY A 514 2.55 -2.26 11.97
CA GLY A 514 2.78 -1.10 12.83
C GLY A 514 1.86 -1.06 14.05
N ALA A 515 0.58 -1.40 13.93
CA ALA A 515 -0.32 -1.51 15.06
C ALA A 515 0.17 -2.54 16.09
N SER A 516 0.68 -3.66 15.60
CA SER A 516 1.30 -4.70 16.42
C SER A 516 2.57 -4.20 17.11
N GLU A 517 3.48 -3.56 16.38
CA GLU A 517 4.75 -3.03 16.91
C GLU A 517 4.56 -1.88 17.91
N MET A 518 3.48 -1.11 17.79
CA MET A 518 3.16 0.01 18.71
C MET A 518 2.46 -0.43 19.99
N GLY A 519 2.41 -1.74 20.28
CA GLY A 519 1.98 -2.28 21.57
C GLY A 519 0.48 -2.22 21.83
N LEU A 520 -0.33 -2.39 20.80
CA LEU A 520 -1.78 -2.58 20.95
C LEU A 520 -2.12 -4.01 21.37
N TYR A 521 -1.55 -4.43 22.49
CA TYR A 521 -1.72 -5.73 23.14
C TYR A 521 -1.96 -5.59 24.63
N PRO A 522 -2.73 -6.52 25.23
CA PRO A 522 -3.01 -6.46 26.69
C PRO A 522 -1.82 -6.88 27.55
N ASP A 523 -0.81 -7.49 26.98
CA ASP A 523 0.34 -8.11 27.65
C ASP A 523 1.71 -7.70 27.07
N LEU A 524 1.72 -6.90 26.03
CA LEU A 524 2.94 -6.39 25.40
C LEU A 524 2.93 -4.86 25.29
N LEU A 525 4.09 -4.27 25.48
CA LEU A 525 4.38 -2.86 25.20
C LEU A 525 4.87 -2.69 23.77
N PRO A 526 5.04 -1.45 23.27
CA PRO A 526 5.66 -1.22 21.95
C PRO A 526 7.00 -1.97 21.81
N GLY A 527 7.27 -2.47 20.59
CA GLY A 527 8.44 -3.31 20.33
C GLY A 527 8.32 -4.74 20.86
N TYR A 528 7.12 -5.18 21.20
CA TYR A 528 6.84 -6.51 21.80
C TYR A 528 7.49 -6.76 23.15
N GLU A 529 7.82 -5.68 23.88
CA GLU A 529 8.37 -5.76 25.23
C GLU A 529 7.32 -6.31 26.23
N ALA A 530 7.74 -7.22 27.08
CA ALA A 530 6.86 -7.77 28.11
C ALA A 530 6.58 -6.76 29.21
N LEU A 531 5.36 -6.79 29.81
CA LEU A 531 4.98 -5.89 30.91
C LEU A 531 5.89 -5.95 32.15
N VAL A 532 6.71 -6.99 32.30
CA VAL A 532 7.65 -7.19 33.40
C VAL A 532 9.00 -6.48 33.17
N ASP A 533 9.35 -6.16 31.94
CA ASP A 533 10.62 -5.54 31.54
C ASP A 533 10.45 -4.05 31.15
N THR A 534 9.84 -3.29 32.03
CA THR A 534 9.31 -1.96 31.72
C THR A 534 10.26 -0.79 32.03
N LYS A 535 11.56 -1.01 32.30
CA LYS A 535 12.47 0.05 32.76
C LYS A 535 12.52 1.25 31.81
N ILE A 536 12.68 1.03 30.52
CA ILE A 536 12.75 2.11 29.53
C ILE A 536 11.42 2.84 29.42
N PHE A 537 10.31 2.11 29.42
CA PHE A 537 8.97 2.72 29.38
C PHE A 537 8.61 3.42 30.69
N GLN A 538 9.08 2.93 31.85
CA GLN A 538 8.88 3.63 33.13
C GLN A 538 9.63 4.96 33.18
N GLN A 539 10.78 5.05 32.53
CA GLN A 539 11.53 6.31 32.41
C GLN A 539 10.81 7.32 31.52
N GLU A 540 10.26 6.91 30.40
CA GLU A 540 9.60 7.79 29.43
C GLU A 540 8.09 8.02 29.76
N TRP A 541 7.38 7.00 30.25
CA TRP A 541 5.93 7.04 30.47
C TRP A 541 5.54 7.16 31.95
N GLY A 542 6.48 6.98 32.87
CA GLY A 542 6.21 6.93 34.31
C GLY A 542 5.62 5.60 34.76
N LYS A 543 4.87 5.61 35.85
CA LYS A 543 4.32 4.39 36.46
C LYS A 543 3.22 3.77 35.61
N LEU A 544 3.40 2.52 35.22
CA LEU A 544 2.49 1.73 34.38
C LEU A 544 1.72 0.66 35.20
N PRO A 545 0.54 0.22 34.74
CA PRO A 545 -0.10 -1.00 35.23
C PRO A 545 0.78 -2.22 34.92
N THR A 546 0.89 -3.16 35.86
CA THR A 546 1.74 -4.36 35.75
C THR A 546 0.95 -5.63 35.44
N GLU A 547 -0.36 -5.63 35.68
CA GLU A 547 -1.22 -6.79 35.42
C GLU A 547 -1.57 -6.88 33.92
N LYS A 548 -1.63 -8.11 33.40
CA LYS A 548 -2.12 -8.36 32.06
C LYS A 548 -3.55 -7.82 31.90
N GLY A 549 -3.79 -7.14 30.79
CA GLY A 549 -5.11 -6.64 30.42
C GLY A 549 -5.98 -7.72 29.74
N LEU A 550 -7.19 -7.30 29.39
CA LEU A 550 -8.17 -8.11 28.65
C LEU A 550 -7.92 -8.01 27.14
N THR A 551 -8.00 -9.14 26.45
CA THR A 551 -8.10 -9.20 24.99
C THR A 551 -9.46 -8.68 24.51
N LEU A 552 -9.61 -8.37 23.23
CA LEU A 552 -10.86 -7.88 22.66
C LEU A 552 -12.06 -8.81 22.98
N PRO A 553 -12.01 -10.14 22.79
CA PRO A 553 -13.10 -11.02 23.22
C PRO A 553 -13.37 -11.00 24.73
N GLU A 554 -12.32 -10.92 25.54
CA GLU A 554 -12.46 -10.82 27.00
C GLU A 554 -13.07 -9.48 27.45
N MET A 555 -12.78 -8.38 26.74
CA MET A 555 -13.44 -7.09 26.96
C MET A 555 -14.94 -7.17 26.68
N VAL A 556 -15.34 -7.87 25.63
CA VAL A 556 -16.76 -8.10 25.30
C VAL A 556 -17.45 -8.92 26.40
N GLU A 557 -16.83 -10.00 26.89
CA GLU A 557 -17.39 -10.77 28.00
C GLU A 557 -17.43 -9.97 29.31
N ALA A 558 -16.42 -9.14 29.57
CA ALA A 558 -16.41 -8.23 30.73
C ALA A 558 -17.53 -7.17 30.63
N ALA A 559 -17.83 -6.67 29.43
CA ALA A 559 -18.96 -5.76 29.18
C ALA A 559 -20.31 -6.46 29.44
N LYS A 560 -20.45 -7.70 28.99
CA LYS A 560 -21.67 -8.52 29.17
C LYS A 560 -22.04 -8.69 30.65
N VAL A 561 -21.05 -8.96 31.48
CA VAL A 561 -21.23 -9.13 32.95
C VAL A 561 -21.13 -7.82 33.72
N GLY A 562 -20.98 -6.68 33.04
CA GLY A 562 -20.95 -5.33 33.66
C GLY A 562 -19.67 -5.01 34.44
N LYS A 563 -18.56 -5.75 34.22
CA LYS A 563 -17.23 -5.43 34.76
C LYS A 563 -16.57 -4.30 33.98
N LEU A 564 -16.66 -4.33 32.63
CA LEU A 564 -16.25 -3.22 31.80
C LEU A 564 -17.33 -2.14 31.82
N LYS A 565 -16.93 -0.89 32.07
CA LYS A 565 -17.83 0.26 32.23
C LYS A 565 -17.68 1.29 31.13
N ALA A 566 -16.51 1.34 30.49
CA ALA A 566 -16.25 2.23 29.37
C ALA A 566 -15.42 1.52 28.29
N LEU A 567 -15.68 1.87 27.03
CA LEU A 567 -14.96 1.36 25.88
C LEU A 567 -14.62 2.51 24.94
N TYR A 568 -13.36 2.61 24.58
CA TYR A 568 -12.85 3.55 23.58
C TYR A 568 -12.39 2.80 22.34
N VAL A 569 -13.01 3.07 21.20
CA VAL A 569 -12.76 2.40 19.93
C VAL A 569 -12.25 3.42 18.92
N VAL A 570 -11.07 3.20 18.39
CA VAL A 570 -10.41 4.09 17.42
C VAL A 570 -10.24 3.35 16.08
N GLY A 571 -10.91 3.82 15.04
CA GLY A 571 -10.78 3.34 13.67
C GLY A 571 -11.04 1.83 13.49
N SER A 572 -11.94 1.27 14.29
CA SER A 572 -12.26 -0.16 14.31
C SER A 572 -13.77 -0.39 14.41
N ASN A 573 -14.23 -1.53 13.88
CA ASN A 573 -15.65 -1.90 13.87
C ASN A 573 -15.87 -3.32 14.44
N PRO A 574 -15.66 -3.53 15.75
CA PRO A 574 -15.76 -4.85 16.38
C PRO A 574 -17.14 -5.48 16.28
N VAL A 575 -18.24 -4.70 16.27
CA VAL A 575 -19.61 -5.22 16.11
C VAL A 575 -19.75 -6.00 14.81
N SER A 576 -19.30 -5.45 13.69
CA SER A 576 -19.35 -6.14 12.41
C SER A 576 -18.27 -7.21 12.29
N ARG A 577 -17.03 -6.89 12.69
CA ARG A 577 -15.87 -7.74 12.39
C ARG A 577 -15.82 -9.03 13.22
N PHE A 578 -16.23 -8.94 14.48
CA PHE A 578 -16.22 -10.07 15.41
C PHE A 578 -17.64 -10.56 15.74
N ALA A 579 -18.64 -10.15 14.98
CA ALA A 579 -20.05 -10.48 15.20
C ALA A 579 -20.50 -10.26 16.66
N VAL A 580 -20.03 -9.16 17.28
CA VAL A 580 -20.35 -8.83 18.65
C VAL A 580 -21.80 -8.35 18.73
N ASP A 581 -22.57 -8.87 19.68
CA ASP A 581 -23.92 -8.39 19.93
C ASP A 581 -23.89 -6.91 20.37
N PRO A 582 -24.46 -5.97 19.58
CA PRO A 582 -24.48 -4.56 19.90
C PRO A 582 -25.05 -4.23 21.28
N PHE A 583 -26.01 -5.03 21.78
CA PHE A 583 -26.63 -4.85 23.08
C PHE A 583 -25.64 -5.07 24.23
N VAL A 584 -24.64 -5.90 24.04
CA VAL A 584 -23.61 -6.15 25.06
C VAL A 584 -22.76 -4.90 25.26
N LEU A 585 -22.28 -4.30 24.19
CA LEU A 585 -21.44 -3.11 24.25
C LEU A 585 -22.21 -1.87 24.71
N SER A 586 -23.49 -1.74 24.37
CA SER A 586 -24.32 -0.60 24.82
C SER A 586 -24.54 -0.52 26.35
N LYS A 587 -24.09 -1.52 27.12
CA LYS A 587 -24.04 -1.46 28.58
C LYS A 587 -22.88 -0.64 29.12
N CYS A 588 -21.88 -0.35 28.30
CA CYS A 588 -20.74 0.49 28.61
C CYS A 588 -20.98 1.91 28.12
N PHE A 589 -20.22 2.86 28.65
CA PHE A 589 -20.05 4.16 27.98
C PHE A 589 -19.11 3.98 26.81
N VAL A 590 -19.63 4.06 25.57
CA VAL A 590 -18.89 3.77 24.36
C VAL A 590 -18.55 5.05 23.61
N VAL A 591 -17.25 5.24 23.34
CA VAL A 591 -16.72 6.32 22.49
C VAL A 591 -16.09 5.71 21.25
N VAL A 592 -16.47 6.21 20.08
CA VAL A 592 -15.94 5.73 18.79
C VAL A 592 -15.34 6.90 18.00
N GLN A 593 -14.11 6.74 17.53
CA GLN A 593 -13.51 7.58 16.48
C GLN A 593 -13.57 6.84 15.15
N ASP A 594 -14.33 7.35 14.21
CA ASP A 594 -14.45 6.75 12.89
C ASP A 594 -14.84 7.81 11.84
N MET A 595 -14.62 7.49 10.59
CA MET A 595 -14.99 8.33 9.44
C MET A 595 -16.48 8.23 9.10
N PHE A 596 -17.10 7.10 9.45
CA PHE A 596 -18.47 6.73 9.06
C PHE A 596 -19.27 6.23 10.26
N LEU A 597 -20.58 6.27 10.14
CA LEU A 597 -21.49 5.71 11.14
C LEU A 597 -21.58 4.19 10.98
N THR A 598 -20.52 3.50 11.42
CA THR A 598 -20.41 2.04 11.40
C THR A 598 -21.37 1.39 12.41
N GLU A 599 -21.49 0.05 12.37
CA GLU A 599 -22.30 -0.71 13.32
C GLU A 599 -21.88 -0.44 14.78
N THR A 600 -20.58 -0.32 15.03
CA THR A 600 -20.06 0.06 16.36
C THR A 600 -20.34 1.53 16.68
N ALA A 601 -20.19 2.43 15.71
CA ALA A 601 -20.51 3.85 15.91
C ALA A 601 -21.99 4.08 16.20
N ASN A 602 -22.87 3.29 15.60
CA ASN A 602 -24.32 3.38 15.83
C ASN A 602 -24.75 3.10 17.28
N ILE A 603 -23.97 2.33 18.03
CA ILE A 603 -24.27 2.04 19.45
C ILE A 603 -23.53 2.94 20.42
N ALA A 604 -22.61 3.77 19.94
CA ALA A 604 -21.79 4.64 20.79
C ALA A 604 -22.59 5.73 21.49
N ASP A 605 -22.12 6.19 22.64
CA ASP A 605 -22.60 7.39 23.33
C ASP A 605 -22.04 8.66 22.71
N VAL A 606 -20.78 8.59 22.23
CA VAL A 606 -20.14 9.68 21.50
C VAL A 606 -19.41 9.13 20.27
N VAL A 607 -19.63 9.75 19.11
CA VAL A 607 -18.90 9.46 17.88
C VAL A 607 -18.11 10.70 17.47
N LEU A 608 -16.81 10.55 17.30
CA LEU A 608 -15.90 11.60 16.89
C LEU A 608 -15.47 11.36 15.44
N PRO A 609 -15.71 12.32 14.51
CA PRO A 609 -15.32 12.20 13.11
C PRO A 609 -13.81 12.32 12.94
N THR A 610 -13.17 11.29 12.39
CA THR A 610 -11.71 11.29 12.20
C THR A 610 -11.28 11.63 10.78
N ALA A 611 -10.10 12.26 10.68
CA ALA A 611 -9.40 12.45 9.43
C ALA A 611 -8.93 11.08 8.87
N ASN A 612 -9.07 10.90 7.55
CA ASN A 612 -8.51 9.71 6.89
C ASN A 612 -6.99 9.84 6.67
N ALA A 613 -6.34 8.76 6.22
CA ALA A 613 -4.90 8.74 6.00
C ALA A 613 -4.41 9.80 4.99
N TYR A 614 -5.25 10.23 4.05
CA TYR A 614 -4.89 11.26 3.06
C TYR A 614 -5.01 12.69 3.60
N GLU A 615 -5.58 12.87 4.79
CA GLU A 615 -5.74 14.16 5.47
C GLU A 615 -4.76 14.37 6.62
N LYS A 616 -3.88 13.42 6.89
CA LYS A 616 -2.91 13.47 8.00
C LYS A 616 -1.52 13.01 7.58
N THR A 617 -0.53 13.34 8.40
CA THR A 617 0.86 12.90 8.22
C THR A 617 1.24 11.97 9.36
N GLY A 618 2.06 10.98 9.09
CA GLY A 618 2.58 10.00 10.02
C GLY A 618 3.30 8.89 9.28
N THR A 619 3.48 7.73 9.91
CA THR A 619 4.14 6.59 9.29
C THR A 619 3.28 5.33 9.32
N TYR A 620 3.48 4.46 8.32
CA TYR A 620 3.02 3.07 8.30
C TYR A 620 4.22 2.14 8.26
N THR A 621 4.11 1.00 8.93
CA THR A 621 5.02 -0.13 8.75
C THR A 621 4.28 -1.19 7.93
N ASN A 622 4.72 -1.41 6.68
CA ASN A 622 4.08 -2.40 5.83
C ASN A 622 4.30 -3.84 6.35
N THR A 623 3.67 -4.80 5.72
CA THR A 623 3.74 -6.21 6.16
C THR A 623 5.17 -6.79 6.17
N CYS A 624 6.06 -6.29 5.31
CA CYS A 624 7.47 -6.68 5.27
C CYS A 624 8.35 -5.98 6.32
N GLY A 625 7.86 -4.88 6.92
CA GLY A 625 8.63 -4.05 7.85
C GLY A 625 9.27 -2.83 7.22
N ASP A 626 8.84 -2.43 6.04
CA ASP A 626 9.31 -1.18 5.46
C ASP A 626 8.50 -0.03 6.09
N LEU A 627 9.19 0.84 6.83
CA LEU A 627 8.62 2.07 7.38
C LEU A 627 8.48 3.11 6.30
N GLN A 628 7.28 3.65 6.14
CA GLN A 628 6.91 4.49 5.01
C GLN A 628 6.18 5.75 5.48
N LEU A 629 6.49 6.90 4.86
CA LEU A 629 5.87 8.17 5.19
C LEU A 629 4.50 8.32 4.53
N VAL A 630 3.46 8.37 5.34
CA VAL A 630 2.12 8.83 4.95
C VAL A 630 2.12 10.35 4.91
N LYS A 631 1.82 10.94 3.76
CA LYS A 631 1.79 12.39 3.57
C LYS A 631 0.36 12.89 3.42
N LYS A 632 0.05 13.96 4.15
CA LYS A 632 -1.21 14.69 3.98
C LYS A 632 -1.31 15.21 2.54
N ALA A 633 -2.33 14.80 1.82
CA ALA A 633 -2.61 15.26 0.46
C ALA A 633 -3.42 16.57 0.46
N GLY A 634 -4.29 16.75 1.46
CA GLY A 634 -5.11 17.94 1.61
C GLY A 634 -6.09 17.80 2.77
N GLU A 635 -6.86 18.81 3.02
CA GLU A 635 -8.00 18.76 3.93
C GLU A 635 -9.27 18.60 3.09
N VAL A 636 -9.93 17.47 3.28
CA VAL A 636 -11.18 17.12 2.58
C VAL A 636 -12.39 17.47 3.44
N SER A 637 -12.21 17.46 4.76
CA SER A 637 -13.24 17.78 5.74
C SER A 637 -12.61 18.47 6.96
N GLU A 638 -13.42 19.17 7.74
CA GLU A 638 -13.01 19.82 9.00
C GLU A 638 -12.91 18.83 10.17
N THR A 639 -12.39 17.64 9.92
CA THR A 639 -12.21 16.59 10.93
C THR A 639 -10.86 16.73 11.63
N LYS A 640 -10.70 16.03 12.76
CA LYS A 640 -9.46 15.99 13.53
C LYS A 640 -8.75 14.67 13.33
N SER A 641 -7.40 14.68 13.42
CA SER A 641 -6.62 13.43 13.47
C SER A 641 -6.89 12.66 14.75
N ASP A 642 -6.71 11.35 14.72
CA ASP A 642 -6.81 10.50 15.90
C ASP A 642 -5.82 10.97 16.97
N PHE A 643 -4.64 11.40 16.56
CA PHE A 643 -3.62 12.01 17.39
C PHE A 643 -4.18 13.21 18.19
N GLU A 644 -4.75 14.22 17.52
CA GLU A 644 -5.31 15.42 18.16
C GLU A 644 -6.42 15.07 19.14
N MET A 645 -7.32 14.15 18.75
CA MET A 645 -8.44 13.75 19.60
C MET A 645 -7.99 13.06 20.89
N ILE A 646 -7.01 12.16 20.82
CA ILE A 646 -6.44 11.49 22.01
C ILE A 646 -5.87 12.51 22.98
N VAL A 647 -5.11 13.49 22.50
CA VAL A 647 -4.52 14.55 23.35
C VAL A 647 -5.60 15.41 23.99
N ARG A 648 -6.61 15.83 23.23
CA ARG A 648 -7.72 16.64 23.75
C ARG A 648 -8.58 15.89 24.78
N ILE A 649 -8.77 14.58 24.62
CA ILE A 649 -9.45 13.77 25.64
C ILE A 649 -8.61 13.70 26.91
N ALA A 650 -7.28 13.55 26.82
CA ALA A 650 -6.40 13.58 28.00
C ALA A 650 -6.47 14.91 28.73
N ASP A 651 -6.44 16.02 28.00
CA ASP A 651 -6.61 17.37 28.56
C ASP A 651 -7.97 17.53 29.27
N ALA A 652 -9.05 17.10 28.61
CA ALA A 652 -10.40 17.11 29.21
C ALA A 652 -10.53 16.21 30.46
N MET A 653 -9.67 15.20 30.61
CA MET A 653 -9.53 14.41 31.84
C MET A 653 -8.70 15.11 32.91
N GLY A 654 -8.14 16.31 32.64
CA GLY A 654 -7.26 17.05 33.55
C GLY A 654 -5.87 16.45 33.65
N PHE A 655 -5.41 15.72 32.62
CA PHE A 655 -4.06 15.19 32.55
C PHE A 655 -3.13 16.21 31.91
N ASP A 656 -1.92 16.36 32.49
CA ASP A 656 -0.89 17.22 31.88
C ASP A 656 -0.42 16.61 30.53
N VAL A 657 -0.85 17.22 29.46
CA VAL A 657 -0.56 16.72 28.09
C VAL A 657 0.94 16.70 27.74
N HIS A 658 1.78 17.50 28.46
CA HIS A 658 3.23 17.43 28.31
C HIS A 658 3.82 16.07 28.75
N GLY A 659 3.14 15.35 29.63
CA GLY A 659 3.50 13.98 30.00
C GLY A 659 3.06 12.93 28.96
N LEU A 660 2.19 13.31 28.01
CA LEU A 660 1.68 12.40 26.98
C LEU A 660 2.40 12.57 25.65
N VAL A 661 2.62 13.81 25.24
CA VAL A 661 3.26 14.15 23.96
C VAL A 661 4.54 14.95 24.25
N PRO A 662 5.69 14.56 23.71
CA PRO A 662 6.88 15.39 23.76
C PRO A 662 6.61 16.66 22.95
N PHE A 663 6.45 17.78 23.65
CA PHE A 663 6.41 19.06 22.96
C PHE A 663 7.81 19.39 22.45
N GLY A 664 7.95 19.66 21.17
CA GLY A 664 9.13 20.29 20.59
C GLY A 664 9.29 21.74 21.06
N GLY A 665 9.20 21.96 22.35
CA GLY A 665 9.36 23.25 23.02
C GLY A 665 10.68 23.33 23.76
N GLY A 666 11.78 23.04 23.07
CA GLY A 666 13.04 23.64 23.47
C GLY A 666 12.88 25.13 23.35
N THR A 667 13.09 25.89 24.44
CA THR A 667 13.32 27.33 24.35
C THR A 667 14.38 27.57 23.27
N HIS A 668 14.34 28.69 22.58
CA HIS A 668 15.32 29.05 21.50
C HIS A 668 16.80 28.81 21.87
N SER A 669 17.11 28.62 23.14
CA SER A 669 18.44 28.27 23.66
C SER A 669 18.81 26.79 23.52
N ASP A 670 17.87 25.85 23.51
CA ASP A 670 18.17 24.41 23.50
C ASP A 670 18.24 23.83 22.07
N MET A 671 17.58 24.47 21.08
CA MET A 671 17.69 24.10 19.68
C MET A 671 19.06 24.41 19.04
N GLY A 672 19.87 25.25 19.67
CA GLY A 672 21.23 25.59 19.21
C GLY A 672 22.31 24.57 19.60
N GLN A 673 22.05 23.62 20.47
CA GLN A 673 23.04 22.65 20.97
C GLN A 673 22.88 21.21 20.45
N SER A 674 21.76 20.84 19.84
CA SER A 674 21.60 19.53 19.21
C SER A 674 21.88 19.61 17.71
N ARG A 675 23.14 19.36 17.36
CA ARG A 675 23.64 18.94 16.03
C ARG A 675 23.04 19.63 14.79
N GLY A 676 23.57 20.78 14.41
CA GLY A 676 23.76 21.15 13.01
C GLY A 676 22.52 21.40 12.14
N ALA A 677 21.37 21.69 12.73
CA ALA A 677 20.22 22.21 11.98
C ALA A 677 20.50 23.68 11.58
N GLN A 678 20.51 23.94 10.29
CA GLN A 678 20.72 25.28 9.77
C GLN A 678 19.60 26.23 10.24
N SER A 679 19.97 27.42 10.71
CA SER A 679 19.12 28.47 11.29
C SER A 679 17.89 28.90 10.46
N GLY A 680 17.73 28.42 9.24
CA GLY A 680 16.63 28.77 8.35
C GLY A 680 15.32 27.97 8.55
N GLU A 681 15.33 26.83 9.26
CA GLU A 681 14.10 26.02 9.44
C GLU A 681 13.30 26.43 10.67
N ALA A 682 13.96 26.82 11.76
CA ALA A 682 13.29 27.34 12.96
C ALA A 682 12.57 28.67 12.69
N ASP A 683 13.17 29.55 11.88
CA ASP A 683 12.55 30.80 11.47
C ASP A 683 11.32 30.61 10.57
N ARG A 684 11.32 29.61 9.70
CA ARG A 684 10.15 29.33 8.83
C ARG A 684 8.95 28.81 9.61
N HIS A 685 9.18 28.06 10.68
CA HIS A 685 8.11 27.55 11.54
C HIS A 685 7.47 28.65 12.38
N ALA A 686 8.29 29.54 12.95
CA ALA A 686 7.82 30.72 13.68
C ALA A 686 7.02 31.66 12.77
N VAL A 687 7.52 31.94 11.57
CA VAL A 687 6.84 32.77 10.56
C VAL A 687 5.52 32.13 10.10
N TRP A 688 5.48 30.78 9.99
CA TRP A 688 4.25 30.08 9.64
C TRP A 688 3.19 30.18 10.74
N LEU A 689 3.57 30.02 12.02
CA LEU A 689 2.68 30.17 13.18
C LEU A 689 2.11 31.60 13.26
N GLU A 690 2.95 32.60 13.04
CA GLU A 690 2.57 34.02 13.05
C GLU A 690 1.62 34.36 11.88
N ALA A 691 1.87 33.82 10.69
CA ALA A 691 1.05 34.01 9.50
C ALA A 691 -0.38 33.37 9.62
N HIS A 692 -0.56 32.43 10.53
CA HIS A 692 -1.83 31.74 10.73
C HIS A 692 -2.55 32.13 12.02
N ASN A 693 -2.12 33.19 12.71
CA ASN A 693 -2.68 33.68 13.98
C ASN A 693 -2.82 32.57 15.06
N LEU A 694 -1.92 31.59 15.06
CA LEU A 694 -1.88 30.55 16.08
C LEU A 694 -1.10 31.08 17.29
N GLU A 695 -1.75 31.12 18.45
CA GLU A 695 -1.06 31.52 19.69
C GLU A 695 0.14 30.59 19.96
N PRO A 696 1.27 31.13 20.46
CA PRO A 696 2.48 30.35 20.76
C PRO A 696 2.27 29.19 21.78
N LYS A 697 1.13 29.12 22.39
CA LYS A 697 0.76 28.10 23.40
C LYS A 697 0.19 26.81 22.78
N MET A 698 -0.17 26.81 21.49
CA MET A 698 -0.59 25.61 20.78
C MET A 698 0.48 25.22 19.80
N THR A 699 1.49 24.47 20.24
CA THR A 699 2.35 23.72 19.32
C THR A 699 1.48 22.85 18.45
N PRO A 700 1.58 22.89 17.10
CA PRO A 700 0.86 21.98 16.24
C PRO A 700 1.22 20.56 16.63
N PHE A 701 0.25 19.67 16.65
CA PHE A 701 0.43 18.25 16.96
C PHE A 701 1.37 17.65 15.89
N ASP A 702 2.64 17.45 16.26
CA ASP A 702 3.67 16.94 15.36
C ASP A 702 3.84 15.43 15.55
N PRO A 703 3.35 14.59 14.62
CA PRO A 703 3.57 13.14 14.69
C PRO A 703 5.05 12.77 14.71
N MET A 704 5.93 13.57 14.09
CA MET A 704 7.36 13.28 14.07
C MET A 704 8.02 13.40 15.44
N ALA A 705 7.47 14.19 16.36
CA ALA A 705 7.94 14.23 17.75
C ALA A 705 7.65 12.90 18.47
N ILE A 706 6.53 12.25 18.16
CA ILE A 706 6.22 10.89 18.65
C ILE A 706 7.15 9.87 18.03
N LEU A 707 7.46 9.97 16.74
CA LEU A 707 8.42 9.07 16.10
C LEU A 707 9.80 9.15 16.75
N ASP A 708 10.24 10.35 17.15
CA ASP A 708 11.49 10.54 17.90
C ASP A 708 11.43 9.86 19.30
N GLU A 709 10.27 9.82 19.95
CA GLU A 709 10.08 9.05 21.18
C GLU A 709 10.09 7.55 20.92
N VAL A 710 9.39 7.09 19.88
CA VAL A 710 9.39 5.68 19.45
C VAL A 710 10.82 5.17 19.20
N GLN A 711 11.66 5.96 18.53
CA GLN A 711 13.06 5.62 18.28
C GLN A 711 13.89 5.41 19.56
N ARG A 712 13.53 6.10 20.65
CA ARG A 712 14.24 5.94 21.94
C ARG A 712 13.82 4.71 22.73
N VAL A 713 12.57 4.26 22.56
CA VAL A 713 12.00 3.21 23.42
C VAL A 713 11.71 1.89 22.70
N VAL A 714 11.62 1.91 21.37
CA VAL A 714 11.33 0.72 20.56
C VAL A 714 12.60 0.28 19.84
N ALA A 715 13.12 -0.88 20.22
CA ALA A 715 14.30 -1.45 19.58
C ALA A 715 14.04 -1.72 18.08
N GLY A 716 15.04 -1.48 17.24
CA GLY A 716 14.92 -1.64 15.78
C GLY A 716 14.30 -0.44 15.04
N TYR A 717 13.83 0.59 15.74
CA TYR A 717 13.32 1.83 15.13
C TYR A 717 14.40 2.92 14.96
N ASP A 718 15.63 2.53 14.63
CA ASP A 718 16.71 3.51 14.29
C ASP A 718 16.48 4.05 12.87
N VAL A 719 15.68 5.09 12.77
CA VAL A 719 15.15 5.62 11.51
C VAL A 719 15.76 6.99 11.19
N SER A 720 16.27 7.14 9.99
CA SER A 720 16.68 8.46 9.49
C SER A 720 15.46 9.30 9.08
N ARG A 721 15.08 10.27 9.91
CA ARG A 721 14.00 11.23 9.61
C ARG A 721 14.22 11.94 8.27
N VAL A 722 15.46 12.29 7.94
CA VAL A 722 15.81 12.95 6.66
C VAL A 722 15.50 12.05 5.47
N ASN A 723 15.88 10.76 5.54
CA ASN A 723 15.58 9.80 4.48
C ASN A 723 14.08 9.57 4.35
N LEU A 724 13.37 9.46 5.46
CA LEU A 724 11.92 9.26 5.48
C LEU A 724 11.18 10.46 4.84
N LEU A 725 11.56 11.69 5.23
CA LEU A 725 10.99 12.91 4.63
C LEU A 725 11.33 13.07 3.15
N ALA A 726 12.49 12.55 2.72
CA ALA A 726 12.85 12.47 1.29
C ALA A 726 12.04 11.41 0.52
N GLY A 727 11.21 10.62 1.20
CA GLY A 727 10.37 9.57 0.60
C GLY A 727 11.08 8.25 0.38
N ASN A 728 12.17 8.00 1.11
CA ASN A 728 12.88 6.72 1.10
C ASN A 728 12.32 5.81 2.21
N ASP A 729 11.78 4.66 1.82
CA ASP A 729 11.34 3.64 2.75
C ASP A 729 12.52 3.05 3.50
N GLN A 730 12.34 2.71 4.78
CA GLN A 730 13.38 2.13 5.63
C GLN A 730 12.92 0.79 6.19
N HIS A 731 13.69 -0.27 5.95
CA HIS A 731 13.37 -1.60 6.44
C HIS A 731 13.73 -1.75 7.92
N LEU A 732 12.76 -2.20 8.72
CA LEU A 732 12.88 -2.43 10.16
C LEU A 732 13.05 -3.93 10.44
N GLU A 733 14.09 -4.25 11.20
CA GLU A 733 14.41 -5.64 11.58
C GLU A 733 13.64 -6.04 12.84
N ILE A 734 12.63 -6.90 12.68
CA ILE A 734 11.84 -7.40 13.81
C ILE A 734 12.69 -8.21 14.81
N ALA A 735 13.85 -8.70 14.38
CA ALA A 735 14.77 -9.47 15.20
C ALA A 735 15.43 -8.64 16.33
N GLU A 736 15.41 -7.32 16.24
CA GLU A 736 15.91 -6.39 17.26
C GLU A 736 14.85 -6.05 18.30
N SER A 737 13.59 -6.37 18.04
CA SER A 737 12.46 -6.18 18.97
C SER A 737 12.61 -7.06 20.21
N GLY A 738 11.87 -6.72 21.28
CA GLY A 738 11.75 -7.57 22.47
C GLY A 738 11.25 -8.97 22.12
N GLY A 739 11.45 -9.91 23.06
CA GLY A 739 11.29 -11.35 22.80
C GLY A 739 9.88 -11.82 22.45
N GLY A 740 8.90 -10.94 22.25
CA GLY A 740 7.52 -11.26 21.87
C GLY A 740 6.90 -12.38 22.73
N ALA A 741 5.61 -12.59 22.62
CA ALA A 741 4.93 -13.70 23.27
C ALA A 741 4.01 -14.42 22.26
N ILE A 742 3.95 -15.74 22.35
CA ILE A 742 3.00 -16.53 21.55
C ILE A 742 1.59 -16.15 21.96
N GLN A 743 0.80 -15.70 20.99
CA GLN A 743 -0.58 -15.31 21.21
C GLN A 743 -1.52 -16.52 21.00
N PRO A 744 -2.67 -16.58 21.71
CA PRO A 744 -3.70 -17.57 21.42
C PRO A 744 -4.13 -17.49 19.94
N SER A 745 -4.19 -18.65 19.27
CA SER A 745 -4.41 -18.71 17.82
C SER A 745 -5.78 -18.19 17.38
N GLU A 746 -6.79 -18.31 18.24
CA GLU A 746 -8.16 -17.84 18.03
C GLU A 746 -8.28 -16.30 17.99
N LEU A 747 -7.28 -15.56 18.48
CA LEU A 747 -7.27 -14.10 18.46
C LEU A 747 -6.82 -13.56 17.09
N ILE A 748 -6.23 -14.40 16.24
CA ILE A 748 -5.77 -14.00 14.92
C ILE A 748 -6.89 -14.29 13.92
N VAL A 749 -7.49 -13.24 13.39
CA VAL A 749 -8.64 -13.30 12.50
C VAL A 749 -8.29 -12.60 11.19
N PRO A 750 -8.21 -13.31 10.05
CA PRO A 750 -7.91 -12.69 8.77
C PRO A 750 -8.97 -11.66 8.36
N ALA A 751 -8.58 -10.69 7.54
CA ALA A 751 -9.47 -9.65 7.07
C ALA A 751 -10.63 -10.18 6.21
N ASN A 752 -10.43 -11.29 5.51
CA ASN A 752 -11.33 -11.83 4.49
C ASN A 752 -11.65 -10.84 3.36
N ASP A 753 -10.79 -9.83 3.19
CA ASP A 753 -10.86 -8.92 2.07
C ASP A 753 -10.23 -9.57 0.82
N ASP A 754 -10.76 -9.25 -0.33
CA ASP A 754 -10.24 -9.68 -1.63
C ASP A 754 -9.72 -8.48 -2.45
N LEU A 755 -9.53 -8.69 -3.75
CA LEU A 755 -9.03 -7.66 -4.65
C LEU A 755 -9.99 -6.45 -4.73
N PHE A 756 -11.30 -6.66 -4.60
CA PHE A 756 -12.34 -5.65 -4.78
C PHE A 756 -12.97 -5.17 -3.48
N SER A 757 -12.61 -5.74 -2.35
CA SER A 757 -13.11 -5.38 -1.04
C SER A 757 -12.00 -4.85 -0.13
N SER A 758 -12.35 -4.00 0.83
CA SER A 758 -11.43 -3.40 1.80
C SER A 758 -12.16 -2.96 3.07
N GLY A 759 -12.90 -3.88 3.68
CA GLY A 759 -13.65 -3.61 4.91
C GLY A 759 -14.52 -2.35 4.82
N THR A 760 -14.45 -1.49 5.82
CA THR A 760 -15.22 -0.23 5.87
C THR A 760 -14.87 0.71 4.71
N LEU A 761 -13.59 0.85 4.33
CA LEU A 761 -13.19 1.75 3.25
C LEU A 761 -13.76 1.32 1.90
N GLY A 762 -13.76 0.02 1.60
CA GLY A 762 -14.35 -0.52 0.37
C GLY A 762 -15.86 -0.30 0.30
N ARG A 763 -16.57 -0.45 1.42
CA ARG A 763 -18.04 -0.21 1.51
C ARG A 763 -18.42 1.19 1.04
N TYR A 764 -17.60 2.20 1.35
CA TYR A 764 -17.84 3.59 1.02
C TYR A 764 -17.10 4.08 -0.24
N SER A 765 -16.48 3.17 -1.00
CA SER A 765 -15.95 3.49 -2.32
C SER A 765 -16.99 3.22 -3.41
N LYS A 766 -17.51 4.28 -4.03
CA LYS A 766 -18.47 4.17 -5.14
C LYS A 766 -17.86 3.41 -6.31
N THR A 767 -16.58 3.65 -6.60
CA THR A 767 -15.87 3.01 -7.70
C THR A 767 -15.74 1.51 -7.49
N LEU A 768 -15.35 1.06 -6.29
CA LEU A 768 -15.27 -0.38 -6.00
C LEU A 768 -16.65 -1.03 -6.06
N ASN A 769 -17.68 -0.38 -5.53
CA ASN A 769 -19.04 -0.91 -5.56
C ASN A 769 -19.55 -1.05 -7.01
N SER A 770 -19.33 -0.06 -7.89
CA SER A 770 -19.71 -0.16 -9.31
C SER A 770 -18.95 -1.27 -10.05
N VAL A 771 -17.70 -1.52 -9.71
CA VAL A 771 -16.91 -2.65 -10.25
C VAL A 771 -17.48 -3.99 -9.78
N CYS A 772 -17.81 -4.14 -8.50
CA CYS A 772 -18.43 -5.35 -7.96
C CYS A 772 -19.79 -5.65 -8.61
N GLU A 773 -20.65 -4.63 -8.74
CA GLU A 773 -21.97 -4.75 -9.41
C GLU A 773 -21.81 -5.18 -10.86
N ASN A 774 -20.90 -4.57 -11.61
CA ASN A 774 -20.61 -4.93 -13.00
C ASN A 774 -20.15 -6.39 -13.12
N LYS A 775 -19.23 -6.83 -12.25
CA LYS A 775 -18.74 -8.21 -12.24
C LYS A 775 -19.83 -9.22 -11.90
N SER A 776 -20.69 -8.91 -10.97
CA SER A 776 -21.84 -9.76 -10.62
C SER A 776 -22.80 -9.90 -11.82
N ALA A 777 -23.13 -8.80 -12.50
CA ALA A 777 -23.99 -8.82 -13.67
C ALA A 777 -23.37 -9.63 -14.83
N VAL A 778 -22.06 -9.51 -15.07
CA VAL A 778 -21.35 -10.29 -16.09
C VAL A 778 -21.35 -11.77 -15.76
N ALA A 779 -21.17 -12.14 -14.49
CA ALA A 779 -21.17 -13.54 -14.05
C ALA A 779 -22.57 -14.19 -14.20
N GLU A 780 -23.64 -13.44 -13.95
CA GLU A 780 -25.02 -13.90 -14.14
C GLU A 780 -25.30 -14.20 -15.62
N VAL A 781 -24.91 -13.29 -16.53
CA VAL A 781 -25.08 -13.49 -18.00
C VAL A 781 -24.27 -14.68 -18.52
N ALA A 782 -23.10 -14.98 -17.91
CA ALA A 782 -22.27 -16.12 -18.31
C ALA A 782 -22.79 -17.46 -17.75
N ALA A 783 -23.69 -17.43 -16.76
CA ALA A 783 -24.29 -18.63 -16.16
C ALA A 783 -25.61 -19.06 -16.86
N ASP A 784 -26.30 -18.15 -17.57
CA ASP A 784 -27.43 -18.39 -18.45
C ASP A 784 -26.97 -18.85 -19.87
#